data_4736d18e6edfc55df164c9bc0f928a2b
#
_entry.id   4736d18e6edfc55df164c9bc0f928a2b
#
_cell.length_a   1.000
_cell.length_b   1.000
_cell.length_c   1.000
_cell.angle_alpha   90.00
_cell.angle_beta   90.00
_cell.angle_gamma   90.00
#
_symmetry.space_group_name_H-M   'P 1'
#
loop_
_entity.id
_entity.type
_entity.pdbx_description
1 polymer ?
#
loop_
_entity_poly.entity_id
_entity_poly.type
_entity_poly.pdbx_seq_one_letter_code
_entity_poly.pdbx_strand_id
1 'polypeptide(L)'
;ISLFVFALMSYSLDVSAQTDTVKVFVGGEVFDGDANGERVAWATVRLRSAADSTQTYSTATDQNGVFRLEDIIKGKYNMEVSCVGYETESRTVTVGNDTILPSFVLKESAHMLNEVLVNAKYTKMNHKGGYVVQVKGNPLAKVSSTENFLSTIRGISISDDIRVFGKQGVIIALNDRVISYKQLKEIPTSMIERIELEQQAPSEYVSGGVKPPLLRVVLRNEPGLLGSVGLSSWYCMDESWALTETANALLSLGKFSLLNNFSNTNGFWRDGIKQDVFYADHETHQKSESRQKLKRSLQNDLNMRYSFTPYDHIDVNASYSTHKESGKLLNTGDVALFNEHGHDSNYGNGVSVKMVKGLKKDGVSKVSVKGSYSESHFQEDRKYDAFSSGVQLMDIDNGRYNADISTILTYAIGRSHSLKAGVNYNRISELNSYKNLGGNTVKFMDDTDNRLSVAQTHGMVEYENTIAGKSYLKAEMNFDHYRLGYDDHLAGARIANVSNGLYGSVSGYIPFNQEKQRYLNLSAIYTFSYPNYGYYSPVVVYQNDKLYNKGNPDLDVEKLYIFELAYSANPHLSINYGFSHRTNFVSVFMHQDATDPTVYYTCPENAGHENVHSLVLSYRVNPFRIWTVNAMLVGEYRNTHTPNERFNAATAFLSVHSYARLTNNTGLKLRFEYKAPSKSVNVKKSGNYVLSLGAYASFCKNHLNMDLTGYRALCNKVVTTTSGDGWRMERRNRYSEFRIAYNLSWNFNFGKKINGRRVESVSTSAKERPTL
;
A
#
# COMPACT_ATOMS: atom_id res chain seq x y z
N ILE A 1 21.01 11.96 19.29
CA ILE A 1 20.94 12.23 17.82
C ILE A 1 22.28 12.83 17.37
N SER A 2 22.85 13.81 18.07
CA SER A 2 24.14 14.43 17.71
C SER A 2 25.33 13.44 17.71
N LEU A 3 25.36 12.49 18.64
CA LEU A 3 26.43 11.47 18.70
C LEU A 3 26.36 10.43 17.56
N PHE A 4 25.18 10.12 17.07
CA PHE A 4 24.98 9.16 16.00
C PHE A 4 25.37 9.73 14.62
N VAL A 5 25.10 11.03 14.42
CA VAL A 5 25.52 11.75 13.20
C VAL A 5 27.05 11.90 13.16
N PHE A 6 27.69 12.12 14.31
CA PHE A 6 29.15 12.25 14.40
C PHE A 6 29.89 10.93 14.18
N ALA A 7 29.33 9.80 14.63
CA ALA A 7 29.89 8.47 14.41
C ALA A 7 29.83 8.01 12.93
N LEU A 8 28.84 8.48 12.18
CA LEU A 8 28.74 8.20 10.73
C LEU A 8 29.63 9.12 9.88
N MET A 9 29.97 10.32 10.36
CA MET A 9 30.87 11.25 9.66
C MET A 9 32.35 10.93 9.85
N SER A 10 32.74 10.20 10.91
CA SER A 10 34.16 9.89 11.20
C SER A 10 34.73 8.72 10.40
N TYR A 11 33.90 8.01 9.59
CA TYR A 11 34.37 6.89 8.78
C TYR A 11 34.80 7.24 7.33
N SER A 12 34.87 8.52 6.99
CA SER A 12 35.08 8.96 5.60
C SER A 12 36.46 9.57 5.27
N LEU A 13 37.49 9.33 6.07
CA LEU A 13 38.83 9.83 5.81
C LEU A 13 39.92 8.76 5.93
N ASP A 14 39.90 7.78 5.02
CA ASP A 14 41.07 7.06 4.63
C ASP A 14 41.40 7.45 3.19
N VAL A 15 42.27 8.45 3.04
CA VAL A 15 42.86 8.82 1.76
C VAL A 15 44.09 7.90 1.53
N SER A 16 43.85 6.79 0.85
CA SER A 16 44.94 5.99 0.25
C SER A 16 45.43 6.71 -1.00
N ALA A 17 46.71 6.99 -1.05
CA ALA A 17 47.38 7.47 -2.25
C ALA A 17 47.22 6.44 -3.38
N GLN A 18 46.45 6.77 -4.39
CA GLN A 18 46.16 5.94 -5.53
C GLN A 18 47.13 6.29 -6.66
N THR A 19 47.92 5.30 -7.12
CA THR A 19 48.61 5.34 -8.40
C THR A 19 47.56 5.51 -9.51
N ASP A 20 47.75 6.49 -10.39
CA ASP A 20 46.90 6.79 -11.55
C ASP A 20 46.84 5.59 -12.53
N THR A 21 46.00 4.62 -12.29
CA THR A 21 45.66 3.61 -13.28
C THR A 21 44.56 4.17 -14.19
N VAL A 22 44.85 4.29 -15.47
CA VAL A 22 43.90 4.75 -16.49
C VAL A 22 42.71 3.80 -16.50
N LYS A 23 41.56 4.29 -16.08
CA LYS A 23 40.28 3.56 -16.02
C LYS A 23 39.45 3.85 -17.27
N VAL A 24 38.80 2.83 -17.80
CA VAL A 24 38.02 2.86 -19.03
C VAL A 24 36.62 2.25 -18.79
N PHE A 25 35.69 2.48 -19.69
CA PHE A 25 34.41 1.82 -19.67
C PHE A 25 34.32 0.70 -20.72
N VAL A 26 33.48 -0.31 -20.41
CA VAL A 26 33.06 -1.38 -21.33
C VAL A 26 31.54 -1.41 -21.42
N GLY A 27 30.99 -1.27 -22.63
CA GLY A 27 29.56 -1.32 -22.88
C GLY A 27 29.20 -2.34 -23.97
N GLY A 28 27.93 -2.69 -24.06
CA GLY A 28 27.42 -3.57 -25.10
C GLY A 28 25.89 -3.81 -24.98
N GLU A 29 25.36 -4.66 -25.85
CA GLU A 29 23.96 -5.00 -25.92
C GLU A 29 23.79 -6.51 -25.86
N VAL A 30 22.67 -6.96 -25.29
CA VAL A 30 22.31 -8.38 -25.16
C VAL A 30 21.00 -8.64 -25.87
N PHE A 31 20.99 -9.63 -26.77
CA PHE A 31 19.83 -10.04 -27.57
C PHE A 31 19.43 -11.49 -27.30
N ASP A 32 18.15 -11.80 -27.56
CA ASP A 32 17.60 -13.15 -27.61
C ASP A 32 17.85 -13.77 -29.00
N GLY A 33 18.54 -14.91 -29.03
CA GLY A 33 18.88 -15.61 -30.27
C GLY A 33 17.72 -16.33 -30.95
N ASP A 34 16.66 -16.62 -30.21
CA ASP A 34 15.49 -17.35 -30.72
C ASP A 34 14.32 -16.43 -31.05
N ALA A 35 14.36 -15.16 -30.70
CA ALA A 35 13.26 -14.20 -30.84
C ALA A 35 13.54 -13.04 -31.80
N ASN A 36 14.25 -13.28 -32.92
CA ASN A 36 14.50 -12.28 -33.96
C ASN A 36 15.11 -10.97 -33.45
N GLY A 37 16.03 -11.07 -32.50
CA GLY A 37 16.75 -9.92 -31.99
C GLY A 37 15.99 -9.10 -30.96
N GLU A 38 15.11 -9.68 -30.18
CA GLU A 38 14.62 -9.02 -28.96
C GLU A 38 15.78 -8.78 -27.98
N ARG A 39 15.80 -7.62 -27.36
CA ARG A 39 16.84 -7.27 -26.40
C ARG A 39 16.53 -7.87 -25.05
N VAL A 40 17.54 -8.46 -24.39
CA VAL A 40 17.37 -9.11 -23.09
C VAL A 40 17.64 -8.08 -21.98
N ALA A 41 16.58 -7.65 -21.32
CA ALA A 41 16.67 -6.80 -20.14
C ALA A 41 17.11 -7.62 -18.92
N TRP A 42 17.87 -6.97 -18.02
CA TRP A 42 18.27 -7.52 -16.73
C TRP A 42 19.18 -8.76 -16.81
N ALA A 43 19.84 -8.98 -17.92
CA ALA A 43 20.92 -9.96 -18.02
C ALA A 43 22.08 -9.54 -17.12
N THR A 44 22.60 -10.45 -16.33
CA THR A 44 23.78 -10.21 -15.49
C THR A 44 25.01 -10.27 -16.38
N VAL A 45 25.82 -9.22 -16.35
CA VAL A 45 27.09 -9.13 -17.06
C VAL A 45 28.21 -9.11 -16.03
N ARG A 46 29.12 -10.06 -16.09
CA ARG A 46 30.26 -10.21 -15.19
C ARG A 46 31.55 -10.19 -15.98
N LEU A 47 32.49 -9.38 -15.56
CA LEU A 47 33.83 -9.24 -16.16
C LEU A 47 34.87 -9.64 -15.12
N ARG A 48 35.58 -10.75 -15.32
CA ARG A 48 36.60 -11.26 -14.41
C ARG A 48 37.97 -11.14 -15.05
N SER A 49 38.94 -10.55 -14.34
CA SER A 49 40.31 -10.44 -14.83
C SER A 49 40.92 -11.83 -15.07
N ALA A 50 41.58 -11.97 -16.23
CA ALA A 50 42.31 -13.21 -16.57
C ALA A 50 43.61 -13.33 -15.78
N ALA A 51 44.19 -12.23 -15.28
CA ALA A 51 45.44 -12.19 -14.51
C ALA A 51 45.20 -12.34 -13.00
N ASP A 52 44.07 -11.79 -12.49
CA ASP A 52 43.72 -11.82 -11.07
C ASP A 52 42.22 -12.15 -10.91
N SER A 53 41.93 -13.38 -10.51
CA SER A 53 40.55 -13.86 -10.35
C SER A 53 39.76 -13.18 -9.22
N THR A 54 40.40 -12.43 -8.33
CA THR A 54 39.77 -11.66 -7.27
C THR A 54 39.17 -10.36 -7.81
N GLN A 55 39.71 -9.83 -8.91
CA GLN A 55 39.25 -8.62 -9.57
C GLN A 55 38.05 -8.94 -10.49
N THR A 56 36.87 -8.61 -10.04
CA THR A 56 35.63 -8.87 -10.76
C THR A 56 34.75 -7.60 -10.78
N TYR A 57 34.25 -7.26 -11.96
CA TYR A 57 33.29 -6.19 -12.18
C TYR A 57 31.96 -6.82 -12.62
N SER A 58 30.85 -6.27 -12.18
CA SER A 58 29.51 -6.79 -12.57
C SER A 58 28.50 -5.67 -12.71
N THR A 59 27.63 -5.83 -13.69
CA THR A 59 26.47 -4.96 -13.92
C THR A 59 25.30 -5.80 -14.44
N ALA A 60 24.14 -5.18 -14.66
CA ALA A 60 23.05 -5.82 -15.38
C ALA A 60 22.68 -4.97 -16.60
N THR A 61 22.13 -5.61 -17.65
CA THR A 61 21.55 -4.86 -18.74
C THR A 61 20.36 -4.05 -18.26
N ASP A 62 20.20 -2.86 -18.80
CA ASP A 62 19.01 -2.04 -18.57
C ASP A 62 17.77 -2.66 -19.28
N GLN A 63 16.64 -2.00 -19.19
CA GLN A 63 15.41 -2.43 -19.84
C GLN A 63 15.49 -2.48 -21.38
N ASN A 64 16.50 -1.86 -21.97
CA ASN A 64 16.81 -1.90 -23.40
C ASN A 64 17.87 -2.93 -23.76
N GLY A 65 18.21 -3.82 -22.82
CA GLY A 65 19.25 -4.81 -23.02
C GLY A 65 20.66 -4.24 -23.17
N VAL A 66 20.89 -3.00 -22.78
CA VAL A 66 22.18 -2.32 -22.84
C VAL A 66 22.87 -2.41 -21.48
N PHE A 67 24.16 -2.72 -21.46
CA PHE A 67 24.97 -2.69 -20.26
C PHE A 67 26.16 -1.72 -20.40
N ARG A 68 26.64 -1.23 -19.25
CA ARG A 68 27.85 -0.43 -19.15
C ARG A 68 28.56 -0.72 -17.83
N LEU A 69 29.80 -1.08 -17.92
CA LEU A 69 30.75 -1.25 -16.82
C LEU A 69 31.72 -0.07 -16.87
N GLU A 70 31.87 0.66 -15.78
CA GLU A 70 32.77 1.81 -15.66
C GLU A 70 33.92 1.48 -14.71
N ASP A 71 34.94 2.29 -14.74
CA ASP A 71 36.13 2.19 -13.90
C ASP A 71 36.92 0.87 -14.05
N ILE A 72 36.93 0.30 -15.26
CA ILE A 72 37.62 -0.93 -15.56
C ILE A 72 39.11 -0.63 -15.77
N ILE A 73 39.98 -1.37 -15.10
CA ILE A 73 41.43 -1.32 -15.33
C ILE A 73 41.75 -2.00 -16.67
N LYS A 74 42.65 -1.45 -17.45
CA LYS A 74 43.09 -2.05 -18.72
C LYS A 74 43.66 -3.44 -18.50
N GLY A 75 43.23 -4.40 -19.34
CA GLY A 75 43.63 -5.79 -19.18
C GLY A 75 42.83 -6.78 -20.03
N LYS A 76 43.14 -8.05 -19.85
CA LYS A 76 42.43 -9.16 -20.48
C LYS A 76 41.44 -9.74 -19.47
N TYR A 77 40.19 -9.91 -19.89
CA TYR A 77 39.10 -10.33 -19.03
C TYR A 77 38.29 -11.47 -19.65
N ASN A 78 37.75 -12.34 -18.81
CA ASN A 78 36.70 -13.25 -19.19
C ASN A 78 35.35 -12.60 -18.84
N MET A 79 34.57 -12.36 -19.87
CA MET A 79 33.25 -11.75 -19.74
C MET A 79 32.16 -12.82 -19.83
N GLU A 80 31.27 -12.82 -18.90
CA GLU A 80 30.17 -13.77 -18.79
C GLU A 80 28.85 -12.99 -18.77
N VAL A 81 27.96 -13.36 -19.69
CA VAL A 81 26.59 -12.80 -19.75
C VAL A 81 25.59 -13.91 -19.52
N SER A 82 24.76 -13.74 -18.49
CA SER A 82 23.78 -14.73 -18.08
C SER A 82 22.41 -14.10 -17.85
N CYS A 83 21.37 -14.74 -18.31
CA CYS A 83 19.99 -14.37 -18.05
C CYS A 83 19.15 -15.61 -17.77
N VAL A 84 18.04 -15.43 -17.06
CA VAL A 84 17.12 -16.50 -16.72
C VAL A 84 16.42 -17.03 -17.95
N GLY A 85 16.42 -18.35 -18.08
CA GLY A 85 15.84 -19.00 -19.24
C GLY A 85 16.77 -19.08 -20.45
N TYR A 86 18.02 -18.60 -20.29
CA TYR A 86 19.03 -18.59 -21.35
C TYR A 86 20.28 -19.35 -20.94
N GLU A 87 20.96 -19.90 -21.92
CA GLU A 87 22.32 -20.40 -21.75
C GLU A 87 23.29 -19.25 -21.49
N THR A 88 24.23 -19.45 -20.55
CA THR A 88 25.25 -18.45 -20.25
C THR A 88 26.23 -18.33 -21.41
N GLU A 89 26.45 -17.14 -21.93
CA GLU A 89 27.44 -16.87 -22.93
C GLU A 89 28.70 -16.28 -22.32
N SER A 90 29.86 -16.80 -22.71
CA SER A 90 31.18 -16.36 -22.20
C SER A 90 32.12 -16.01 -23.34
N ARG A 91 32.78 -14.85 -23.24
CA ARG A 91 33.79 -14.37 -24.20
C ARG A 91 35.00 -13.82 -23.48
N THR A 92 36.18 -14.03 -24.06
CA THR A 92 37.38 -13.32 -23.62
C THR A 92 37.45 -11.96 -24.32
N VAL A 93 37.59 -10.89 -23.55
CA VAL A 93 37.69 -9.52 -24.07
C VAL A 93 38.96 -8.84 -23.59
N THR A 94 39.58 -8.04 -24.46
CA THR A 94 40.76 -7.23 -24.12
C THR A 94 40.29 -5.78 -24.03
N VAL A 95 40.47 -5.17 -22.87
CA VAL A 95 40.05 -3.81 -22.56
C VAL A 95 41.28 -2.90 -22.57
N GLY A 96 41.43 -2.10 -23.62
CA GLY A 96 42.53 -1.17 -23.77
C GLY A 96 42.12 0.31 -23.69
N ASN A 97 40.93 0.64 -24.17
CA ASN A 97 40.31 1.96 -24.16
C ASN A 97 38.80 1.80 -23.88
N ASP A 98 38.10 2.91 -23.83
CA ASP A 98 36.61 2.88 -23.82
C ASP A 98 36.12 2.04 -24.99
N THR A 99 35.38 0.97 -24.69
CA THR A 99 35.08 -0.07 -25.66
C THR A 99 33.59 -0.38 -25.65
N ILE A 100 32.97 -0.38 -26.83
CA ILE A 100 31.64 -0.96 -27.03
C ILE A 100 31.87 -2.33 -27.70
N LEU A 101 31.42 -3.38 -27.03
CA LEU A 101 31.60 -4.75 -27.47
C LEU A 101 30.53 -5.14 -28.52
N PRO A 102 30.84 -6.10 -29.42
CA PRO A 102 29.81 -6.73 -30.23
C PRO A 102 28.70 -7.33 -29.36
N SER A 103 27.48 -7.29 -29.84
CA SER A 103 26.31 -7.78 -29.15
C SER A 103 26.47 -9.23 -28.67
N PHE A 104 25.94 -9.50 -27.49
CA PHE A 104 25.81 -10.85 -26.96
C PHE A 104 24.43 -11.39 -27.38
N VAL A 105 24.41 -12.63 -27.86
CA VAL A 105 23.18 -13.30 -28.26
C VAL A 105 23.00 -14.50 -27.35
N LEU A 106 22.00 -14.44 -26.47
CA LEU A 106 21.67 -15.53 -25.55
C LEU A 106 20.68 -16.48 -26.22
N LYS A 107 20.91 -17.78 -26.10
CA LYS A 107 19.99 -18.82 -26.57
C LYS A 107 19.09 -19.27 -25.44
N GLU A 108 17.79 -19.49 -25.70
CA GLU A 108 16.89 -20.07 -24.72
C GLU A 108 17.38 -21.44 -24.26
N SER A 109 17.46 -21.61 -22.93
CA SER A 109 17.87 -22.90 -22.35
C SER A 109 16.65 -23.78 -22.13
N ALA A 110 16.67 -24.96 -22.73
CA ALA A 110 15.65 -26.00 -22.51
C ALA A 110 15.78 -26.68 -21.13
N HIS A 111 16.83 -26.42 -20.38
CA HIS A 111 17.01 -26.97 -19.04
C HIS A 111 16.12 -26.24 -18.01
N MET A 112 15.14 -26.95 -17.49
CA MET A 112 14.35 -26.53 -16.32
C MET A 112 15.31 -26.37 -15.12
N LEU A 113 15.72 -25.14 -14.87
CA LEU A 113 16.55 -24.77 -13.71
C LEU A 113 15.85 -25.13 -12.40
N ASN A 114 16.61 -25.55 -11.40
CA ASN A 114 16.11 -25.81 -10.07
C ASN A 114 15.33 -24.60 -9.52
N GLU A 115 14.12 -24.80 -9.06
CA GLU A 115 13.13 -23.77 -8.70
C GLU A 115 13.60 -22.84 -7.57
N VAL A 116 14.55 -23.26 -6.77
CA VAL A 116 15.22 -22.43 -5.74
C VAL A 116 16.04 -21.30 -6.38
N LEU A 117 16.69 -21.57 -7.52
CA LEU A 117 17.37 -20.58 -8.33
C LEU A 117 16.37 -19.64 -9.05
N VAL A 118 15.21 -20.12 -9.47
CA VAL A 118 14.18 -19.35 -10.17
C VAL A 118 13.65 -18.20 -9.29
N ASN A 119 13.37 -18.44 -8.03
CA ASN A 119 12.81 -17.40 -7.15
C ASN A 119 13.82 -16.32 -6.74
N ALA A 120 15.06 -16.68 -6.46
CA ALA A 120 16.14 -15.71 -6.22
C ALA A 120 16.43 -14.85 -7.47
N LYS A 121 16.07 -15.35 -8.63
CA LYS A 121 16.30 -14.78 -9.94
C LYS A 121 15.25 -13.75 -10.37
N TYR A 122 13.98 -13.91 -9.94
CA TYR A 122 12.88 -12.95 -10.19
C TYR A 122 12.74 -11.89 -9.11
N THR A 123 13.44 -12.02 -7.98
CA THR A 123 13.43 -11.04 -6.90
C THR A 123 14.83 -10.49 -6.72
N LYS A 124 15.01 -9.20 -6.98
CA LYS A 124 16.24 -8.46 -6.74
C LYS A 124 16.03 -7.46 -5.62
N MET A 125 17.10 -7.12 -4.93
CA MET A 125 17.08 -6.01 -4.00
C MET A 125 17.24 -4.70 -4.75
N ASN A 126 16.52 -3.68 -4.33
CA ASN A 126 16.83 -2.32 -4.74
C ASN A 126 17.87 -1.72 -3.78
N HIS A 127 18.55 -0.66 -4.22
CA HIS A 127 19.56 0.04 -3.44
C HIS A 127 18.99 0.84 -2.24
N LYS A 128 17.66 0.89 -2.08
CA LYS A 128 16.95 1.59 -1.00
C LYS A 128 16.45 0.64 0.10
N GLY A 129 16.89 -0.64 0.09
CA GLY A 129 16.51 -1.62 1.10
C GLY A 129 15.14 -2.25 0.89
N GLY A 130 14.65 -2.23 -0.34
CA GLY A 130 13.41 -2.90 -0.76
C GLY A 130 13.66 -4.05 -1.72
N TYR A 131 12.61 -4.50 -2.39
CA TYR A 131 12.66 -5.57 -3.38
C TYR A 131 12.05 -5.13 -4.69
N VAL A 132 12.63 -5.63 -5.79
CA VAL A 132 12.03 -5.59 -7.13
C VAL A 132 11.72 -7.02 -7.55
N VAL A 133 10.45 -7.29 -7.78
CA VAL A 133 9.94 -8.62 -8.19
C VAL A 133 9.50 -8.53 -9.63
N GLN A 134 10.18 -9.25 -10.52
CA GLN A 134 9.79 -9.37 -11.93
C GLN A 134 8.54 -10.25 -12.06
N VAL A 135 7.50 -9.71 -12.68
CA VAL A 135 6.23 -10.41 -12.95
C VAL A 135 6.24 -10.98 -14.35
N LYS A 136 6.71 -10.22 -15.33
CA LYS A 136 6.88 -10.70 -16.71
C LYS A 136 7.84 -11.91 -16.73
N GLY A 137 7.39 -13.01 -17.30
CA GLY A 137 8.16 -14.24 -17.38
C GLY A 137 8.18 -15.10 -16.10
N ASN A 138 7.66 -14.59 -14.97
CA ASN A 138 7.60 -15.35 -13.73
C ASN A 138 6.57 -16.50 -13.82
N PRO A 139 6.98 -17.77 -13.61
CA PRO A 139 6.05 -18.90 -13.69
C PRO A 139 4.86 -18.82 -12.74
N LEU A 140 5.04 -18.23 -11.54
CA LEU A 140 3.96 -18.05 -10.57
C LEU A 140 2.93 -17.01 -11.01
N ALA A 141 3.34 -16.01 -11.80
CA ALA A 141 2.45 -14.98 -12.31
C ALA A 141 1.57 -15.46 -13.47
N LYS A 142 1.96 -16.55 -14.15
CA LYS A 142 1.24 -17.03 -15.35
C LYS A 142 -0.15 -17.61 -15.04
N VAL A 143 -0.33 -18.17 -13.86
CA VAL A 143 -1.51 -18.97 -13.51
C VAL A 143 -2.25 -18.44 -12.29
N SER A 144 -1.89 -17.26 -11.77
CA SER A 144 -2.47 -16.72 -10.55
C SER A 144 -3.05 -15.32 -10.77
N SER A 145 -4.09 -14.98 -9.99
CA SER A 145 -4.54 -13.61 -9.87
C SER A 145 -3.44 -12.74 -9.24
N THR A 146 -3.54 -11.43 -9.40
CA THR A 146 -2.59 -10.49 -8.79
C THR A 146 -2.54 -10.64 -7.27
N GLU A 147 -3.68 -10.86 -6.62
CA GLU A 147 -3.74 -11.14 -5.17
C GLU A 147 -2.94 -12.41 -4.80
N ASN A 148 -3.16 -13.50 -5.51
CA ASN A 148 -2.45 -14.77 -5.27
C ASN A 148 -0.94 -14.61 -5.53
N PHE A 149 -0.56 -13.91 -6.59
CA PHE A 149 0.84 -13.65 -6.90
C PHE A 149 1.52 -12.82 -5.80
N LEU A 150 0.90 -11.73 -5.36
CA LEU A 150 1.40 -10.88 -4.29
C LEU A 150 1.65 -11.67 -2.99
N SER A 151 0.74 -12.56 -2.63
CA SER A 151 0.88 -13.35 -1.41
C SER A 151 2.00 -14.40 -1.46
N THR A 152 2.59 -14.67 -2.64
CA THR A 152 3.82 -15.46 -2.77
C THR A 152 5.09 -14.65 -2.53
N ILE A 153 5.01 -13.33 -2.47
CA ILE A 153 6.17 -12.43 -2.30
C ILE A 153 6.51 -12.35 -0.81
N ARG A 154 7.78 -12.55 -0.46
CA ARG A 154 8.27 -12.39 0.91
C ARG A 154 7.99 -10.97 1.42
N GLY A 155 7.52 -10.86 2.65
CA GLY A 155 7.19 -9.60 3.29
C GLY A 155 5.82 -9.04 2.92
N ILE A 156 5.04 -9.74 2.09
CA ILE A 156 3.63 -9.42 1.84
C ILE A 156 2.75 -10.43 2.56
N SER A 157 1.74 -9.94 3.24
CA SER A 157 0.62 -10.72 3.78
C SER A 157 -0.69 -10.06 3.36
N ILE A 158 -1.62 -10.87 2.91
CA ILE A 158 -2.94 -10.42 2.44
C ILE A 158 -4.00 -11.05 3.32
N SER A 159 -4.82 -10.20 3.94
CA SER A 159 -6.02 -10.61 4.66
C SER A 159 -7.26 -9.87 4.12
N ASP A 160 -7.98 -9.18 4.94
CA ASP A 160 -9.01 -8.25 4.47
C ASP A 160 -8.35 -7.06 3.74
N ASP A 161 -7.08 -6.76 4.07
CA ASP A 161 -6.25 -5.75 3.43
C ASP A 161 -4.81 -6.26 3.28
N ILE A 162 -3.98 -5.53 2.55
CA ILE A 162 -2.57 -5.85 2.32
C ILE A 162 -1.68 -5.29 3.44
N ARG A 163 -0.72 -6.12 3.88
CA ARG A 163 0.39 -5.72 4.74
C ARG A 163 1.71 -5.91 4.01
N VAL A 164 2.58 -4.94 4.14
CA VAL A 164 3.94 -5.03 3.59
C VAL A 164 4.94 -4.84 4.74
N PHE A 165 5.89 -5.74 4.88
CA PHE A 165 6.85 -5.79 5.98
C PHE A 165 6.20 -5.75 7.38
N GLY A 166 5.01 -6.35 7.51
CA GLY A 166 4.21 -6.37 8.74
C GLY A 166 3.34 -5.13 8.98
N LYS A 167 3.55 -4.05 8.23
CA LYS A 167 2.84 -2.78 8.39
C LYS A 167 1.55 -2.74 7.58
N GLN A 168 0.53 -2.09 8.12
CA GLN A 168 -0.72 -1.73 7.44
C GLN A 168 -0.63 -0.35 6.76
N GLY A 169 -1.71 0.05 6.07
CA GLY A 169 -1.81 1.36 5.44
C GLY A 169 -0.87 1.52 4.25
N VAL A 170 -0.52 0.42 3.56
CA VAL A 170 0.39 0.39 2.42
C VAL A 170 -0.06 1.35 1.33
N ILE A 171 0.83 2.21 0.87
CA ILE A 171 0.59 2.99 -0.34
C ILE A 171 0.83 2.10 -1.55
N ILE A 172 -0.19 2.00 -2.40
CA ILE A 172 -0.10 1.26 -3.65
C ILE A 172 -0.04 2.26 -4.79
N ALA A 173 1.06 2.24 -5.55
CA ALA A 173 1.26 3.13 -6.69
C ALA A 173 1.30 2.33 -8.00
N LEU A 174 0.36 2.61 -8.89
CA LEU A 174 0.32 2.08 -10.25
C LEU A 174 0.90 3.11 -11.21
N ASN A 175 2.07 2.83 -11.79
CA ASN A 175 2.80 3.81 -12.62
C ASN A 175 2.84 5.21 -11.97
N ASP A 176 3.19 5.26 -10.66
CA ASP A 176 3.27 6.47 -9.81
C ASP A 176 1.94 7.15 -9.45
N ARG A 177 0.80 6.53 -9.73
CA ARG A 177 -0.52 6.95 -9.24
C ARG A 177 -0.93 6.09 -8.06
N VAL A 178 -1.36 6.71 -6.96
CA VAL A 178 -1.92 5.99 -5.82
C VAL A 178 -3.28 5.40 -6.18
N ILE A 179 -3.44 4.10 -5.92
CA ILE A 179 -4.67 3.33 -6.11
C ILE A 179 -5.02 2.56 -4.85
N SER A 180 -6.27 2.11 -4.74
CA SER A 180 -6.71 1.24 -3.66
C SER A 180 -6.29 -0.21 -3.87
N TYR A 181 -6.25 -0.99 -2.78
CA TYR A 181 -6.01 -2.44 -2.88
C TYR A 181 -7.13 -3.14 -3.70
N LYS A 182 -8.36 -2.66 -3.62
CA LYS A 182 -9.46 -3.16 -4.45
C LYS A 182 -9.15 -3.02 -5.94
N GLN A 183 -8.69 -1.85 -6.38
CA GLN A 183 -8.28 -1.60 -7.77
C GLN A 183 -7.09 -2.47 -8.19
N LEU A 184 -6.10 -2.66 -7.30
CA LEU A 184 -4.94 -3.52 -7.61
C LEU A 184 -5.34 -4.97 -7.90
N LYS A 185 -6.28 -5.54 -7.15
CA LYS A 185 -6.75 -6.92 -7.34
C LYS A 185 -7.37 -7.15 -8.72
N GLU A 186 -7.94 -6.12 -9.29
CA GLU A 186 -8.63 -6.15 -10.58
C GLU A 186 -7.65 -6.12 -11.77
N ILE A 187 -6.39 -5.69 -11.55
CA ILE A 187 -5.36 -5.63 -12.59
C ILE A 187 -4.74 -7.02 -12.78
N PRO A 188 -4.85 -7.63 -13.96
CA PRO A 188 -4.27 -8.96 -14.20
C PRO A 188 -2.74 -8.92 -14.19
N THR A 189 -2.12 -9.98 -13.68
CA THR A 189 -0.65 -10.16 -13.70
C THR A 189 -0.05 -10.05 -15.09
N SER A 190 -0.82 -10.40 -16.14
CA SER A 190 -0.42 -10.28 -17.54
C SER A 190 -0.11 -8.84 -17.98
N MET A 191 -0.69 -7.83 -17.32
CA MET A 191 -0.42 -6.41 -17.58
C MET A 191 0.77 -5.87 -16.77
N ILE A 192 1.22 -6.59 -15.74
CA ILE A 192 2.26 -6.13 -14.82
C ILE A 192 3.63 -6.58 -15.35
N GLU A 193 4.58 -5.66 -15.39
CA GLU A 193 5.98 -5.93 -15.70
C GLU A 193 6.75 -6.33 -14.46
N ARG A 194 6.66 -5.49 -13.40
CA ARG A 194 7.33 -5.71 -12.13
C ARG A 194 6.59 -5.06 -10.96
N ILE A 195 6.93 -5.50 -9.77
CA ILE A 195 6.46 -4.94 -8.50
C ILE A 195 7.68 -4.52 -7.70
N GLU A 196 7.65 -3.31 -7.15
CA GLU A 196 8.71 -2.76 -6.31
C GLU A 196 8.14 -2.54 -4.90
N LEU A 197 8.88 -3.00 -3.89
CA LEU A 197 8.54 -2.85 -2.48
C LEU A 197 9.56 -1.95 -1.82
N GLU A 198 9.11 -0.93 -1.10
CA GLU A 198 9.97 -0.05 -0.30
C GLU A 198 9.47 -0.03 1.15
N GLN A 199 10.41 0.03 2.11
CA GLN A 199 10.11 0.03 3.55
C GLN A 199 9.32 1.28 3.98
N GLN A 200 9.54 2.38 3.27
CA GLN A 200 8.92 3.69 3.53
C GLN A 200 8.59 4.37 2.20
N ALA A 201 7.36 4.85 2.08
CA ALA A 201 6.97 5.62 0.91
C ALA A 201 7.75 6.94 0.84
N PRO A 202 8.20 7.36 -0.36
CA PRO A 202 8.76 8.68 -0.58
C PRO A 202 7.77 9.79 -0.22
N SER A 203 8.29 10.95 0.16
CA SER A 203 7.48 12.11 0.58
C SER A 203 6.54 12.66 -0.49
N GLU A 204 6.76 12.31 -1.76
CA GLU A 204 5.84 12.63 -2.85
C GLU A 204 4.48 11.93 -2.76
N TYR A 205 4.36 10.88 -1.94
CA TYR A 205 3.13 10.14 -1.70
C TYR A 205 2.48 10.44 -0.35
N VAL A 206 3.25 10.98 0.60
CA VAL A 206 2.79 11.21 1.97
C VAL A 206 3.20 12.60 2.43
N SER A 207 2.23 13.44 2.69
CA SER A 207 2.44 14.72 3.33
C SER A 207 2.15 14.57 4.83
N GLY A 208 3.19 14.58 5.63
CA GLY A 208 3.09 14.46 7.10
C GLY A 208 2.88 13.04 7.64
N GLY A 209 3.11 12.86 8.93
CA GLY A 209 2.80 11.64 9.64
C GLY A 209 3.80 10.48 9.47
N VAL A 210 3.35 9.29 9.83
CA VAL A 210 4.09 8.04 9.71
C VAL A 210 4.18 7.66 8.24
N LYS A 211 5.37 7.31 7.76
CA LYS A 211 5.57 6.83 6.39
C LYS A 211 5.24 5.34 6.27
N PRO A 212 4.12 4.99 5.64
CA PRO A 212 3.79 3.61 5.36
C PRO A 212 4.74 3.02 4.31
N PRO A 213 4.80 1.69 4.15
CA PRO A 213 5.52 1.08 3.04
C PRO A 213 4.86 1.40 1.70
N LEU A 214 5.68 1.39 0.64
CA LEU A 214 5.22 1.55 -0.74
C LEU A 214 5.23 0.20 -1.46
N LEU A 215 4.16 -0.09 -2.16
CA LEU A 215 4.06 -1.13 -3.18
C LEU A 215 3.84 -0.43 -4.52
N ARG A 216 4.88 -0.37 -5.36
CA ARG A 216 4.79 0.20 -6.70
C ARG A 216 4.58 -0.91 -7.72
N VAL A 217 3.57 -0.77 -8.55
CA VAL A 217 3.24 -1.68 -9.66
C VAL A 217 3.55 -0.98 -10.96
N VAL A 218 4.45 -1.56 -11.75
CA VAL A 218 4.83 -1.04 -13.06
C VAL A 218 4.19 -1.89 -14.12
N LEU A 219 3.42 -1.27 -15.00
CA LEU A 219 2.73 -1.94 -16.11
C LEU A 219 3.69 -2.16 -17.29
N ARG A 220 3.38 -3.17 -18.09
CA ARG A 220 4.05 -3.41 -19.37
C ARG A 220 3.84 -2.24 -20.33
N ASN A 221 4.86 -1.93 -21.08
CA ASN A 221 4.82 -0.88 -22.11
C ASN A 221 5.10 -1.48 -23.51
N GLU A 222 4.55 -2.65 -23.79
CA GLU A 222 4.63 -3.25 -25.10
C GLU A 222 3.61 -2.59 -26.04
N PRO A 223 3.98 -2.28 -27.31
CA PRO A 223 3.03 -1.73 -28.26
C PRO A 223 1.87 -2.70 -28.51
N GLY A 224 0.64 -2.20 -28.42
CA GLY A 224 -0.56 -3.01 -28.64
C GLY A 224 -1.64 -2.75 -27.61
N LEU A 225 -2.62 -3.63 -27.58
CA LEU A 225 -3.74 -3.63 -26.64
C LEU A 225 -3.67 -4.88 -25.74
N LEU A 226 -3.41 -4.69 -24.47
CA LEU A 226 -3.55 -5.71 -23.43
C LEU A 226 -4.88 -5.50 -22.71
N GLY A 227 -5.62 -6.54 -22.44
CA GLY A 227 -6.88 -6.39 -21.74
C GLY A 227 -7.29 -7.62 -20.96
N SER A 228 -8.28 -7.41 -20.10
CA SER A 228 -8.98 -8.48 -19.39
C SER A 228 -10.43 -8.11 -19.15
N VAL A 229 -11.29 -9.12 -19.20
CA VAL A 229 -12.65 -9.05 -18.67
C VAL A 229 -12.77 -10.11 -17.59
N GLY A 230 -13.45 -9.78 -16.51
CA GLY A 230 -13.53 -10.65 -15.35
C GLY A 230 -14.92 -10.62 -14.71
N LEU A 231 -15.25 -11.74 -14.10
CA LEU A 231 -16.43 -11.93 -13.29
C LEU A 231 -16.01 -12.57 -11.98
N SER A 232 -16.25 -11.91 -10.87
CA SER A 232 -16.02 -12.45 -9.55
C SER A 232 -17.30 -12.44 -8.73
N SER A 233 -17.55 -13.49 -7.97
CA SER A 233 -18.70 -13.57 -7.09
C SER A 233 -18.34 -14.33 -5.83
N TRP A 234 -19.03 -14.02 -4.75
CA TRP A 234 -19.00 -14.81 -3.54
C TRP A 234 -20.41 -15.01 -2.99
N TYR A 235 -20.58 -16.09 -2.29
CA TYR A 235 -21.82 -16.46 -1.62
C TYR A 235 -21.53 -16.95 -0.20
N CYS A 236 -22.34 -16.52 0.77
CA CYS A 236 -22.31 -16.97 2.16
C CYS A 236 -23.54 -17.81 2.48
N MET A 237 -23.41 -18.69 3.49
CA MET A 237 -24.55 -19.52 3.96
C MET A 237 -25.67 -18.69 4.61
N ASP A 238 -25.43 -17.44 4.96
CA ASP A 238 -26.42 -16.49 5.49
C ASP A 238 -27.19 -15.73 4.40
N GLU A 239 -27.15 -16.22 3.15
CA GLU A 239 -27.76 -15.62 1.95
C GLU A 239 -27.04 -14.37 1.43
N SER A 240 -25.95 -13.95 2.05
CA SER A 240 -25.16 -12.84 1.54
C SER A 240 -24.42 -13.24 0.26
N TRP A 241 -24.34 -12.31 -0.70
CA TRP A 241 -23.63 -12.52 -1.96
C TRP A 241 -23.18 -11.19 -2.56
N ALA A 242 -22.16 -11.25 -3.41
CA ALA A 242 -21.82 -10.15 -4.30
C ALA A 242 -21.35 -10.69 -5.66
N LEU A 243 -21.62 -9.90 -6.70
CA LEU A 243 -21.16 -10.10 -8.05
C LEU A 243 -20.42 -8.84 -8.50
N THR A 244 -19.20 -9.03 -8.97
CA THR A 244 -18.36 -7.94 -9.49
C THR A 244 -17.96 -8.26 -10.93
N GLU A 245 -18.25 -7.35 -11.82
CA GLU A 245 -17.83 -7.35 -13.22
C GLU A 245 -16.65 -6.41 -13.39
N THR A 246 -15.63 -6.82 -14.12
CA THR A 246 -14.44 -5.99 -14.36
C THR A 246 -14.06 -5.98 -15.83
N ALA A 247 -13.55 -4.85 -16.29
CA ALA A 247 -12.96 -4.72 -17.62
C ALA A 247 -11.73 -3.81 -17.55
N ASN A 248 -10.59 -4.30 -17.98
CA ASN A 248 -9.33 -3.57 -17.96
C ASN A 248 -8.75 -3.55 -19.37
N ALA A 249 -8.25 -2.42 -19.81
CA ALA A 249 -7.62 -2.26 -21.11
C ALA A 249 -6.41 -1.34 -21.02
N LEU A 250 -5.25 -1.79 -21.45
CA LEU A 250 -4.01 -1.04 -21.59
C LEU A 250 -3.64 -0.95 -23.06
N LEU A 251 -3.78 0.22 -23.64
CA LEU A 251 -3.38 0.53 -25.01
C LEU A 251 -2.05 1.29 -24.96
N SER A 252 -1.05 0.80 -25.71
CA SER A 252 0.25 1.46 -25.87
C SER A 252 0.53 1.71 -27.34
N LEU A 253 0.64 2.97 -27.73
CA LEU A 253 0.87 3.44 -29.10
C LEU A 253 2.05 4.42 -29.14
N GLY A 254 3.24 3.89 -29.25
CA GLY A 254 4.43 4.74 -29.32
C GLY A 254 4.60 5.64 -28.11
N LYS A 255 4.39 6.95 -28.26
CA LYS A 255 4.49 7.95 -27.20
C LYS A 255 3.23 8.05 -26.34
N PHE A 256 2.15 7.42 -26.73
CA PHE A 256 0.86 7.48 -26.04
C PHE A 256 0.53 6.15 -25.38
N SER A 257 0.07 6.19 -24.13
CA SER A 257 -0.52 5.05 -23.45
C SER A 257 -1.83 5.44 -22.77
N LEU A 258 -2.77 4.51 -22.78
CA LEU A 258 -4.09 4.65 -22.17
C LEU A 258 -4.38 3.39 -21.36
N LEU A 259 -4.68 3.57 -20.08
CA LEU A 259 -5.20 2.50 -19.22
C LEU A 259 -6.62 2.88 -18.80
N ASN A 260 -7.56 2.00 -19.04
CA ASN A 260 -8.92 2.09 -18.49
C ASN A 260 -9.16 0.91 -17.56
N ASN A 261 -9.65 1.17 -16.36
CA ASN A 261 -10.09 0.17 -15.40
C ASN A 261 -11.56 0.45 -15.05
N PHE A 262 -12.40 -0.54 -15.30
CA PHE A 262 -13.82 -0.50 -15.01
C PHE A 262 -14.16 -1.62 -14.04
N SER A 263 -14.98 -1.32 -13.02
CA SER A 263 -15.63 -2.31 -12.18
C SER A 263 -17.05 -1.91 -11.82
N ASN A 264 -17.92 -2.90 -11.73
CA ASN A 264 -19.28 -2.77 -11.26
C ASN A 264 -19.60 -3.90 -10.29
N THR A 265 -20.14 -3.57 -9.11
CA THR A 265 -20.49 -4.54 -8.08
C THR A 265 -21.96 -4.40 -7.71
N ASN A 266 -22.66 -5.53 -7.64
CA ASN A 266 -24.00 -5.68 -7.09
C ASN A 266 -23.95 -6.70 -5.96
N GLY A 267 -24.83 -6.61 -4.99
CA GLY A 267 -24.81 -7.60 -3.91
C GLY A 267 -25.90 -7.41 -2.89
N PHE A 268 -25.96 -8.37 -1.99
CA PHE A 268 -26.78 -8.37 -0.80
C PHE A 268 -25.96 -8.96 0.34
N TRP A 269 -25.92 -8.30 1.47
CA TRP A 269 -25.28 -8.83 2.66
C TRP A 269 -26.11 -8.64 3.90
N ARG A 270 -25.89 -9.56 4.79
CA ARG A 270 -26.53 -9.67 6.07
C ARG A 270 -25.46 -9.69 7.14
N ASP A 271 -25.58 -8.83 8.10
CA ASP A 271 -24.70 -8.83 9.27
C ASP A 271 -25.52 -8.83 10.54
N GLY A 272 -24.96 -9.30 11.62
CA GLY A 272 -25.65 -9.32 12.89
C GLY A 272 -24.68 -9.27 14.06
N ILE A 273 -25.04 -8.46 15.03
CA ILE A 273 -24.27 -8.23 16.23
C ILE A 273 -25.14 -8.56 17.44
N LYS A 274 -24.57 -9.32 18.39
CA LYS A 274 -25.08 -9.45 19.74
C LYS A 274 -24.22 -8.58 20.63
N GLN A 275 -24.88 -7.74 21.44
CA GLN A 275 -24.24 -6.83 22.36
C GLN A 275 -24.87 -7.01 23.74
N ASP A 276 -24.04 -7.30 24.72
CA ASP A 276 -24.43 -7.39 26.12
C ASP A 276 -23.71 -6.25 26.87
N VAL A 277 -24.46 -5.41 27.59
CA VAL A 277 -23.90 -4.31 28.40
C VAL A 277 -24.20 -4.58 29.86
N PHE A 278 -23.16 -4.56 30.67
CA PHE A 278 -23.20 -4.80 32.11
C PHE A 278 -22.94 -3.45 32.80
N TYR A 279 -23.93 -2.95 33.51
CA TYR A 279 -23.82 -1.80 34.40
C TYR A 279 -23.59 -2.26 35.84
N ALA A 280 -23.39 -1.33 36.76
CA ALA A 280 -23.15 -1.66 38.16
C ALA A 280 -24.37 -2.32 38.84
N ASP A 281 -25.55 -1.98 38.38
CA ASP A 281 -26.86 -2.35 39.00
C ASP A 281 -27.76 -3.21 38.10
N HIS A 282 -27.49 -3.27 36.80
CA HIS A 282 -28.28 -4.04 35.84
C HIS A 282 -27.46 -4.47 34.61
N GLU A 283 -28.07 -5.32 33.80
CA GLU A 283 -27.50 -5.71 32.48
C GLU A 283 -28.54 -5.53 31.38
N THR A 284 -28.09 -5.27 30.17
CA THR A 284 -28.93 -5.16 28.99
C THR A 284 -28.42 -6.03 27.85
N HIS A 285 -29.35 -6.65 27.14
CA HIS A 285 -29.05 -7.53 26.01
C HIS A 285 -29.65 -6.95 24.74
N GLN A 286 -28.81 -6.83 23.71
CA GLN A 286 -29.17 -6.23 22.44
C GLN A 286 -28.76 -7.13 21.27
N LYS A 287 -29.64 -7.23 20.28
CA LYS A 287 -29.38 -7.87 18.99
C LYS A 287 -29.66 -6.87 17.89
N SER A 288 -28.67 -6.69 17.01
CA SER A 288 -28.78 -5.87 15.81
C SER A 288 -28.61 -6.75 14.58
N GLU A 289 -29.49 -6.60 13.60
CA GLU A 289 -29.41 -7.28 12.31
C GLU A 289 -29.46 -6.24 11.20
N SER A 290 -28.40 -6.15 10.42
CA SER A 290 -28.31 -5.30 9.24
C SER A 290 -28.54 -6.14 7.98
N ARG A 291 -29.35 -5.62 7.08
CA ARG A 291 -29.58 -6.16 5.73
C ARG A 291 -29.34 -5.04 4.74
N GLN A 292 -28.35 -5.22 3.87
CA GLN A 292 -27.95 -4.22 2.91
C GLN A 292 -28.03 -4.79 1.50
N LYS A 293 -28.65 -4.05 0.60
CA LYS A 293 -28.76 -4.39 -0.83
C LYS A 293 -28.04 -3.35 -1.65
N LEU A 294 -26.87 -3.71 -2.14
CA LEU A 294 -26.13 -2.90 -3.09
C LEU A 294 -26.75 -3.07 -4.48
N LYS A 295 -27.42 -2.03 -4.94
CA LYS A 295 -28.03 -2.01 -6.28
C LYS A 295 -26.96 -1.80 -7.33
N ARG A 296 -25.93 -0.99 -7.03
CA ARG A 296 -24.83 -0.68 -7.95
C ARG A 296 -23.68 -0.01 -7.20
N SER A 297 -22.46 -0.49 -7.47
CA SER A 297 -21.23 0.22 -7.12
C SER A 297 -20.33 0.19 -8.35
N LEU A 298 -20.34 1.27 -9.12
CA LEU A 298 -19.57 1.40 -10.34
C LEU A 298 -18.37 2.31 -10.09
N GLN A 299 -17.22 1.90 -10.60
CA GLN A 299 -16.00 2.68 -10.64
C GLN A 299 -15.38 2.59 -12.03
N ASN A 300 -14.95 3.71 -12.58
CA ASN A 300 -14.20 3.77 -13.82
C ASN A 300 -13.03 4.74 -13.68
N ASP A 301 -11.83 4.26 -13.99
CA ASP A 301 -10.58 5.02 -13.91
C ASP A 301 -9.91 5.04 -15.29
N LEU A 302 -9.72 6.22 -15.82
CA LEU A 302 -9.04 6.46 -17.08
C LEU A 302 -7.69 7.14 -16.81
N ASN A 303 -6.62 6.58 -17.35
CA ASN A 303 -5.26 7.08 -17.20
C ASN A 303 -4.63 7.22 -18.57
N MET A 304 -4.18 8.40 -18.91
CA MET A 304 -3.53 8.72 -20.17
C MET A 304 -2.14 9.26 -19.90
N ARG A 305 -1.16 8.78 -20.66
CA ARG A 305 0.20 9.33 -20.66
C ARG A 305 0.60 9.68 -22.10
N TYR A 306 1.19 10.84 -22.26
CA TYR A 306 1.86 11.22 -23.49
C TYR A 306 3.31 11.61 -23.19
N SER A 307 4.26 10.90 -23.79
CA SER A 307 5.70 11.11 -23.62
C SER A 307 6.26 11.91 -24.78
N PHE A 308 6.67 13.15 -24.54
CA PHE A 308 7.32 14.01 -25.53
C PHE A 308 8.73 13.51 -25.86
N THR A 309 9.46 13.19 -24.78
CA THR A 309 10.82 12.59 -24.80
C THR A 309 10.88 11.46 -23.77
N PRO A 310 11.97 10.71 -23.67
CA PRO A 310 12.16 9.74 -22.59
C PRO A 310 12.09 10.34 -21.17
N TYR A 311 12.28 11.65 -21.03
CA TYR A 311 12.36 12.35 -19.75
C TYR A 311 11.19 13.32 -19.51
N ASP A 312 10.42 13.62 -20.55
CA ASP A 312 9.31 14.59 -20.49
C ASP A 312 8.00 13.89 -20.81
N HIS A 313 7.02 14.02 -19.93
CA HIS A 313 5.68 13.45 -20.16
C HIS A 313 4.61 14.24 -19.43
N ILE A 314 3.39 14.06 -19.89
CA ILE A 314 2.18 14.51 -19.21
C ILE A 314 1.30 13.29 -18.93
N ASP A 315 0.78 13.23 -17.72
CA ASP A 315 -0.21 12.25 -17.28
C ASP A 315 -1.53 12.98 -17.02
N VAL A 316 -2.60 12.44 -17.54
CA VAL A 316 -3.97 12.89 -17.24
C VAL A 316 -4.75 11.71 -16.71
N ASN A 317 -5.33 11.87 -15.54
CA ASN A 317 -6.15 10.83 -14.94
C ASN A 317 -7.54 11.39 -14.67
N ALA A 318 -8.56 10.60 -14.98
CA ALA A 318 -9.94 10.88 -14.64
C ALA A 318 -10.54 9.67 -13.94
N SER A 319 -11.34 9.89 -12.92
CA SER A 319 -12.06 8.86 -12.19
C SER A 319 -13.52 9.24 -12.03
N TYR A 320 -14.37 8.23 -12.12
CA TYR A 320 -15.80 8.35 -11.84
C TYR A 320 -16.23 7.17 -10.97
N SER A 321 -17.01 7.44 -9.95
CA SER A 321 -17.63 6.42 -9.13
C SER A 321 -19.08 6.74 -8.82
N THR A 322 -19.92 5.71 -8.70
CA THR A 322 -21.28 5.85 -8.17
C THR A 322 -21.63 4.63 -7.33
N HIS A 323 -22.33 4.87 -6.26
CA HIS A 323 -22.76 3.85 -5.33
C HIS A 323 -24.21 4.08 -4.99
N LYS A 324 -25.04 3.03 -5.05
CA LYS A 324 -26.45 3.06 -4.65
C LYS A 324 -26.77 1.84 -3.83
N GLU A 325 -27.18 2.08 -2.61
CA GLU A 325 -27.50 1.05 -1.64
C GLU A 325 -28.85 1.29 -0.98
N SER A 326 -29.44 0.25 -0.45
CA SER A 326 -30.60 0.35 0.45
C SER A 326 -30.38 -0.59 1.63
N GLY A 327 -30.61 -0.09 2.83
CA GLY A 327 -30.34 -0.81 4.07
C GLY A 327 -31.52 -0.86 5.01
N LYS A 328 -31.53 -1.89 5.86
CA LYS A 328 -32.40 -2.00 7.03
C LYS A 328 -31.56 -2.46 8.20
N LEU A 329 -31.64 -1.75 9.30
CA LEU A 329 -31.08 -2.15 10.59
C LEU A 329 -32.26 -2.43 11.53
N LEU A 330 -32.33 -3.65 12.02
CA LEU A 330 -33.35 -4.09 12.97
C LEU A 330 -32.67 -4.35 14.31
N ASN A 331 -33.17 -3.70 15.33
CA ASN A 331 -32.72 -3.85 16.70
C ASN A 331 -33.78 -4.50 17.56
N THR A 332 -33.37 -5.45 18.38
CA THR A 332 -34.26 -6.15 19.35
C THR A 332 -33.50 -6.37 20.65
N GLY A 333 -34.17 -6.18 21.79
CA GLY A 333 -33.54 -6.37 23.10
C GLY A 333 -34.14 -5.47 24.17
N ASP A 334 -33.43 -5.34 25.28
CA ASP A 334 -33.92 -4.67 26.50
C ASP A 334 -33.87 -3.14 26.40
N VAL A 335 -33.05 -2.61 25.48
CA VAL A 335 -32.96 -1.16 25.25
C VAL A 335 -33.69 -0.80 23.96
N ALA A 336 -34.50 0.25 24.00
CA ALA A 336 -35.15 0.80 22.82
C ALA A 336 -34.07 1.43 21.90
N LEU A 337 -33.66 0.67 20.89
CA LEU A 337 -32.82 1.18 19.82
C LEU A 337 -33.67 1.50 18.59
N PHE A 338 -33.17 2.42 17.79
CA PHE A 338 -33.80 2.75 16.53
C PHE A 338 -33.70 1.60 15.54
N ASN A 339 -34.80 1.25 14.90
CA ASN A 339 -34.78 0.54 13.65
C ASN A 339 -34.60 1.56 12.53
N GLU A 340 -33.68 1.24 11.61
CA GLU A 340 -33.31 2.15 10.54
C GLU A 340 -33.70 1.55 9.20
N HIS A 341 -34.22 2.38 8.30
CA HIS A 341 -34.46 2.08 6.90
C HIS A 341 -33.87 3.24 6.09
N GLY A 342 -32.92 2.95 5.20
CA GLY A 342 -32.25 4.00 4.44
C GLY A 342 -32.04 3.65 2.98
N HIS A 343 -31.90 4.69 2.19
CA HIS A 343 -31.47 4.65 0.80
C HIS A 343 -30.30 5.59 0.63
N ASP A 344 -29.14 5.04 0.26
CA ASP A 344 -27.89 5.77 0.08
C ASP A 344 -27.60 5.91 -1.40
N SER A 345 -27.23 7.10 -1.82
CA SER A 345 -26.72 7.40 -3.15
C SER A 345 -25.48 8.25 -3.05
N ASN A 346 -24.40 7.78 -3.65
CA ASN A 346 -23.13 8.48 -3.67
C ASN A 346 -22.61 8.54 -5.10
N TYR A 347 -22.01 9.66 -5.48
CA TYR A 347 -21.18 9.75 -6.67
C TYR A 347 -19.89 10.50 -6.36
N GLY A 348 -18.85 10.21 -7.14
CA GLY A 348 -17.56 10.86 -7.01
C GLY A 348 -16.91 11.04 -8.37
N ASN A 349 -16.31 12.20 -8.58
CA ASN A 349 -15.53 12.56 -9.75
C ASN A 349 -14.13 13.00 -9.33
N GLY A 350 -13.13 12.68 -10.12
CA GLY A 350 -11.78 13.16 -9.88
C GLY A 350 -11.02 13.36 -11.18
N VAL A 351 -10.19 14.38 -11.21
CA VAL A 351 -9.26 14.64 -12.29
C VAL A 351 -7.90 15.01 -11.71
N SER A 352 -6.82 14.52 -12.32
CA SER A 352 -5.48 14.98 -12.01
C SER A 352 -4.64 15.09 -13.26
N VAL A 353 -3.78 16.10 -13.27
CA VAL A 353 -2.79 16.33 -14.33
C VAL A 353 -1.43 16.41 -13.69
N LYS A 354 -0.48 15.63 -14.19
CA LYS A 354 0.92 15.66 -13.76
C LYS A 354 1.81 15.88 -14.97
N MET A 355 2.66 16.89 -14.89
CA MET A 355 3.67 17.19 -15.90
C MET A 355 5.05 16.93 -15.32
N VAL A 356 5.88 16.21 -16.05
CA VAL A 356 7.27 15.94 -15.68
C VAL A 356 8.17 16.47 -16.79
N LYS A 357 9.16 17.28 -16.39
CA LYS A 357 10.20 17.86 -17.28
C LYS A 357 11.57 17.42 -16.78
N GLY A 358 12.30 16.70 -17.61
CA GLY A 358 13.70 16.39 -17.37
C GLY A 358 14.58 17.65 -17.50
N LEU A 359 15.43 17.90 -16.52
CA LEU A 359 16.37 19.03 -16.51
C LEU A 359 17.74 18.64 -17.10
N LYS A 360 18.08 17.35 -17.01
CA LYS A 360 19.28 16.75 -17.57
C LYS A 360 18.95 15.41 -18.21
N LYS A 361 19.82 14.94 -19.12
CA LYS A 361 19.67 13.60 -19.74
C LYS A 361 20.14 12.45 -18.81
N ASP A 362 20.20 12.69 -17.50
CA ASP A 362 20.59 11.71 -16.48
C ASP A 362 19.42 10.87 -15.98
N GLY A 363 18.19 11.20 -16.39
CA GLY A 363 16.96 10.53 -15.97
C GLY A 363 16.57 10.76 -14.49
N VAL A 364 17.38 11.46 -13.71
CA VAL A 364 17.18 11.76 -12.29
C VAL A 364 16.77 13.21 -12.09
N SER A 365 17.49 14.13 -12.73
CA SER A 365 17.24 15.58 -12.59
C SER A 365 15.98 15.98 -13.34
N LYS A 366 14.93 16.32 -12.59
CA LYS A 366 13.61 16.63 -13.15
C LYS A 366 12.83 17.58 -12.26
N VAL A 367 11.88 18.27 -12.84
CA VAL A 367 10.80 18.94 -12.12
C VAL A 367 9.48 18.26 -12.46
N SER A 368 8.64 18.05 -11.45
CA SER A 368 7.28 17.58 -11.64
C SER A 368 6.29 18.54 -10.99
N VAL A 369 5.23 18.85 -11.73
CA VAL A 369 4.09 19.62 -11.23
C VAL A 369 2.85 18.76 -11.37
N LYS A 370 2.05 18.68 -10.32
CA LYS A 370 0.80 17.94 -10.29
C LYS A 370 -0.30 18.84 -9.75
N GLY A 371 -1.43 18.85 -10.41
CA GLY A 371 -2.68 19.38 -9.90
C GLY A 371 -3.73 18.28 -9.87
N SER A 372 -4.55 18.23 -8.83
CA SER A 372 -5.70 17.34 -8.77
C SER A 372 -6.89 18.00 -8.12
N TYR A 373 -8.07 17.62 -8.59
CA TYR A 373 -9.36 17.98 -8.02
C TYR A 373 -10.23 16.75 -7.94
N SER A 374 -10.93 16.58 -6.85
CA SER A 374 -11.96 15.57 -6.71
C SER A 374 -13.13 16.10 -5.90
N GLU A 375 -14.31 15.61 -6.25
CA GLU A 375 -15.55 15.85 -5.53
C GLU A 375 -16.26 14.55 -5.29
N SER A 376 -16.95 14.46 -4.19
CA SER A 376 -17.91 13.40 -3.91
C SER A 376 -19.13 13.97 -3.22
N HIS A 377 -20.26 13.40 -3.54
CA HIS A 377 -21.54 13.82 -3.00
C HIS A 377 -22.26 12.58 -2.51
N PHE A 378 -22.78 12.66 -1.30
CA PHE A 378 -23.48 11.60 -0.60
C PHE A 378 -24.84 12.10 -0.17
N GLN A 379 -25.89 11.40 -0.61
CA GLN A 379 -27.27 11.64 -0.21
C GLN A 379 -27.84 10.39 0.42
N GLU A 380 -28.55 10.58 1.50
CA GLU A 380 -29.18 9.52 2.24
C GLU A 380 -30.52 9.95 2.82
N ASP A 381 -31.55 9.17 2.54
CA ASP A 381 -32.86 9.27 3.18
C ASP A 381 -32.93 8.20 4.27
N ARG A 382 -33.12 8.60 5.51
CA ARG A 382 -33.22 7.67 6.65
C ARG A 382 -34.52 7.82 7.39
N LYS A 383 -35.10 6.68 7.73
CA LYS A 383 -36.25 6.55 8.64
C LYS A 383 -35.81 5.80 9.87
N TYR A 384 -35.90 6.44 11.00
CA TYR A 384 -35.66 5.84 12.31
C TYR A 384 -36.99 5.56 12.99
N ASP A 385 -37.25 4.30 13.29
CA ASP A 385 -38.44 3.85 14.05
C ASP A 385 -37.98 3.48 15.48
N ALA A 386 -38.39 4.21 16.49
CA ALA A 386 -38.15 3.85 17.88
C ALA A 386 -39.39 3.12 18.47
N PHE A 387 -39.13 2.02 19.17
CA PHE A 387 -40.15 1.12 19.68
C PHE A 387 -41.26 1.78 20.58
N SER A 388 -40.93 2.88 21.23
CA SER A 388 -41.84 3.53 22.19
C SER A 388 -42.09 5.01 21.96
N SER A 389 -41.36 5.68 21.09
CA SER A 389 -41.32 7.14 21.03
C SER A 389 -41.58 7.75 19.66
N GLY A 390 -41.83 6.95 18.63
CA GLY A 390 -42.23 7.46 17.32
C GLY A 390 -41.23 7.28 16.19
N VAL A 391 -41.45 7.98 15.09
CA VAL A 391 -40.69 7.91 13.85
C VAL A 391 -39.96 9.23 13.63
N GLN A 392 -38.68 9.18 13.27
CA GLN A 392 -37.92 10.34 12.77
C GLN A 392 -37.54 10.10 11.32
N LEU A 393 -37.81 11.06 10.47
CA LEU A 393 -37.35 11.08 9.06
C LEU A 393 -36.22 12.08 8.94
N MET A 394 -35.11 11.66 8.34
CA MET A 394 -33.95 12.50 8.14
C MET A 394 -33.52 12.48 6.67
N ASP A 395 -33.18 13.64 6.17
CA ASP A 395 -32.48 13.86 4.92
C ASP A 395 -31.03 14.27 5.22
N ILE A 396 -30.09 13.54 4.63
CA ILE A 396 -28.65 13.72 4.82
C ILE A 396 -28.03 14.06 3.46
N ASP A 397 -27.41 15.22 3.36
CA ASP A 397 -26.73 15.68 2.17
C ASP A 397 -25.30 16.14 2.52
N ASN A 398 -24.31 15.40 2.04
CA ASN A 398 -22.91 15.66 2.33
C ASN A 398 -22.12 15.82 1.03
N GLY A 399 -21.43 16.93 0.90
CA GLY A 399 -20.49 17.19 -0.20
C GLY A 399 -19.06 17.27 0.29
N ARG A 400 -18.14 16.62 -0.41
CA ARG A 400 -16.71 16.72 -0.14
C ARG A 400 -15.95 17.13 -1.39
N TYR A 401 -15.12 18.13 -1.24
CA TYR A 401 -14.27 18.71 -2.29
C TYR A 401 -12.81 18.62 -1.84
N ASN A 402 -11.93 18.17 -2.72
CA ASN A 402 -10.51 18.13 -2.47
C ASN A 402 -9.74 18.70 -3.65
N ALA A 403 -8.85 19.66 -3.39
CA ALA A 403 -7.94 20.24 -4.37
C ALA A 403 -6.50 20.11 -3.85
N ASP A 404 -5.61 19.63 -4.70
CA ASP A 404 -4.21 19.41 -4.40
C ASP A 404 -3.34 19.99 -5.52
N ILE A 405 -2.27 20.70 -5.16
CA ILE A 405 -1.25 21.14 -6.10
C ILE A 405 0.12 20.89 -5.47
N SER A 406 1.01 20.26 -6.24
CA SER A 406 2.37 19.98 -5.78
C SER A 406 3.41 20.26 -6.85
N THR A 407 4.56 20.73 -6.40
CA THR A 407 5.75 20.91 -7.23
C THR A 407 6.94 20.26 -6.55
N ILE A 408 7.65 19.39 -7.28
CA ILE A 408 8.81 18.68 -6.78
C ILE A 408 9.95 18.84 -7.77
N LEU A 409 11.07 19.35 -7.29
CA LEU A 409 12.36 19.41 -7.98
C LEU A 409 13.23 18.28 -7.46
N THR A 410 13.77 17.45 -8.34
CA THR A 410 14.83 16.48 -8.05
C THR A 410 16.05 16.87 -8.86
N TYR A 411 17.22 16.93 -8.23
CA TYR A 411 18.46 17.34 -8.88
C TYR A 411 19.62 16.42 -8.47
N ALA A 412 20.25 15.79 -9.45
CA ALA A 412 21.44 14.99 -9.24
C ALA A 412 22.69 15.88 -9.16
N ILE A 413 23.45 15.72 -8.08
CA ILE A 413 24.73 16.39 -7.83
C ILE A 413 25.82 15.35 -7.98
N GLY A 414 26.49 15.34 -9.16
CA GLY A 414 27.42 14.27 -9.49
C GLY A 414 26.72 12.91 -9.64
N ARG A 415 27.45 11.82 -9.33
CA ARG A 415 26.96 10.44 -9.54
C ARG A 415 26.29 9.83 -8.31
N SER A 416 26.63 10.31 -7.12
CA SER A 416 26.27 9.67 -5.85
C SER A 416 25.28 10.46 -5.02
N HIS A 417 25.04 11.72 -5.33
CA HIS A 417 24.22 12.60 -4.53
C HIS A 417 22.98 13.06 -5.29
N SER A 418 21.86 13.15 -4.62
CA SER A 418 20.68 13.84 -5.14
C SER A 418 20.02 14.68 -4.07
N LEU A 419 19.51 15.83 -4.49
CA LEU A 419 18.70 16.72 -3.69
C LEU A 419 17.29 16.73 -4.26
N LYS A 420 16.29 16.61 -3.39
CA LYS A 420 14.89 16.77 -3.74
C LYS A 420 14.30 17.87 -2.85
N ALA A 421 13.58 18.80 -3.44
CA ALA A 421 12.83 19.82 -2.73
C ALA A 421 11.41 19.91 -3.30
N GLY A 422 10.44 20.11 -2.45
CA GLY A 422 9.05 20.15 -2.91
C GLY A 422 8.15 20.96 -2.01
N VAL A 423 7.06 21.41 -2.60
CA VAL A 423 5.95 22.06 -1.89
C VAL A 423 4.65 21.42 -2.39
N ASN A 424 3.76 21.12 -1.47
CA ASN A 424 2.41 20.66 -1.72
C ASN A 424 1.43 21.53 -0.97
N TYR A 425 0.34 21.92 -1.62
CA TYR A 425 -0.81 22.54 -0.99
C TYR A 425 -2.04 21.67 -1.23
N ASN A 426 -2.70 21.29 -0.16
CA ASN A 426 -3.92 20.52 -0.18
C ASN A 426 -5.03 21.28 0.52
N ARG A 427 -6.23 21.27 -0.05
CA ARG A 427 -7.43 21.84 0.55
C ARG A 427 -8.58 20.85 0.45
N ILE A 428 -9.14 20.50 1.60
CA ILE A 428 -10.36 19.69 1.72
C ILE A 428 -11.46 20.58 2.28
N SER A 429 -12.65 20.46 1.75
CA SER A 429 -13.86 21.08 2.29
C SER A 429 -14.98 20.05 2.29
N GLU A 430 -15.61 19.85 3.45
CA GLU A 430 -16.80 19.01 3.61
C GLU A 430 -17.96 19.89 4.03
N LEU A 431 -19.07 19.73 3.33
CA LEU A 431 -20.36 20.35 3.63
C LEU A 431 -21.26 19.23 4.16
N ASN A 432 -21.80 19.38 5.35
CA ASN A 432 -22.66 18.40 5.97
C ASN A 432 -23.99 19.07 6.31
N SER A 433 -25.07 18.55 5.73
CA SER A 433 -26.43 18.98 6.01
C SER A 433 -27.24 17.78 6.50
N TYR A 434 -27.77 17.90 7.68
CA TYR A 434 -28.68 16.91 8.30
C TYR A 434 -29.97 17.63 8.64
N LYS A 435 -31.08 17.23 8.02
CA LYS A 435 -32.39 17.83 8.23
C LYS A 435 -33.37 16.82 8.76
N ASN A 436 -34.01 17.18 9.84
CA ASN A 436 -35.14 16.44 10.37
C ASN A 436 -36.40 16.84 9.61
N LEU A 437 -36.98 15.92 8.86
CA LEU A 437 -38.18 16.18 8.02
C LEU A 437 -39.49 16.00 8.80
N GLY A 438 -39.43 15.62 10.07
CA GLY A 438 -40.60 15.44 10.94
C GLY A 438 -40.61 14.10 11.67
N GLY A 439 -41.49 13.98 12.63
CA GLY A 439 -41.63 12.82 13.51
C GLY A 439 -41.71 13.25 14.98
N ASN A 440 -42.26 12.40 15.84
CA ASN A 440 -42.42 12.71 17.26
C ASN A 440 -41.21 12.24 18.05
N THR A 441 -40.60 13.17 18.79
CA THR A 441 -39.87 13.02 20.05
C THR A 441 -38.61 12.12 20.14
N VAL A 442 -38.15 11.45 19.10
CA VAL A 442 -36.89 10.73 19.15
C VAL A 442 -35.78 11.64 18.62
N LYS A 443 -34.81 11.99 19.45
CA LYS A 443 -33.67 12.82 19.07
C LYS A 443 -32.50 11.90 18.70
N PHE A 444 -32.28 11.69 17.40
CA PHE A 444 -31.10 10.99 16.92
C PHE A 444 -29.94 11.98 16.72
N MET A 445 -30.21 13.10 16.08
CA MET A 445 -29.27 14.17 15.83
C MET A 445 -30.03 15.48 15.67
N ASP A 446 -29.42 16.59 16.07
CA ASP A 446 -29.96 17.91 15.77
C ASP A 446 -29.76 18.23 14.28
N ASP A 447 -30.65 19.09 13.76
CA ASP A 447 -30.42 19.68 12.46
C ASP A 447 -29.06 20.35 12.43
N THR A 448 -28.26 20.05 11.43
CA THR A 448 -26.95 20.64 11.25
C THR A 448 -26.75 21.12 9.82
N ASP A 449 -26.11 22.27 9.67
CA ASP A 449 -25.61 22.76 8.42
C ASP A 449 -24.21 23.31 8.69
N ASN A 450 -23.21 22.49 8.46
CA ASN A 450 -21.86 22.84 8.82
C ASN A 450 -20.89 22.64 7.66
N ARG A 451 -19.81 23.41 7.72
CA ARG A 451 -18.65 23.27 6.83
C ARG A 451 -17.41 22.96 7.64
N LEU A 452 -16.81 21.84 7.35
CA LEU A 452 -15.48 21.47 7.83
C LEU A 452 -14.46 21.71 6.71
N SER A 453 -13.40 22.46 6.98
CA SER A 453 -12.37 22.77 6.00
C SER A 453 -10.98 22.49 6.57
N VAL A 454 -10.13 21.88 5.75
CA VAL A 454 -8.72 21.66 6.05
C VAL A 454 -7.89 22.25 4.95
N ALA A 455 -6.91 23.07 5.31
CA ALA A 455 -5.87 23.54 4.40
C ALA A 455 -4.51 23.15 4.94
N GLN A 456 -3.70 22.47 4.15
CA GLN A 456 -2.37 22.04 4.53
C GLN A 456 -1.36 22.47 3.48
N THR A 457 -0.31 23.16 3.93
CA THR A 457 0.89 23.42 3.13
C THR A 457 2.01 22.56 3.67
N HIS A 458 2.57 21.72 2.83
CA HIS A 458 3.67 20.83 3.14
C HIS A 458 4.90 21.20 2.33
N GLY A 459 6.00 21.50 2.99
CA GLY A 459 7.32 21.71 2.40
C GLY A 459 8.26 20.56 2.73
N MET A 460 9.08 20.13 1.80
CA MET A 460 10.05 19.06 2.03
C MET A 460 11.41 19.36 1.40
N VAL A 461 12.48 18.89 2.07
CA VAL A 461 13.84 18.78 1.51
C VAL A 461 14.36 17.39 1.85
N GLU A 462 14.84 16.68 0.84
CA GLU A 462 15.38 15.33 0.95
C GLU A 462 16.76 15.29 0.29
N TYR A 463 17.73 14.77 1.01
CA TYR A 463 19.07 14.50 0.52
C TYR A 463 19.33 13.01 0.50
N GLU A 464 19.80 12.51 -0.62
CA GLU A 464 20.18 11.11 -0.82
C GLU A 464 21.65 11.02 -1.22
N ASN A 465 22.36 10.05 -0.67
CA ASN A 465 23.75 9.74 -1.02
C ASN A 465 23.94 8.23 -1.18
N THR A 466 24.55 7.82 -2.29
CA THR A 466 24.99 6.44 -2.52
C THR A 466 26.49 6.35 -2.22
N ILE A 467 26.85 5.74 -1.10
CA ILE A 467 28.22 5.65 -0.59
C ILE A 467 28.90 4.42 -1.22
N ALA A 468 30.08 4.62 -1.84
CA ALA A 468 30.87 3.57 -2.50
C ALA A 468 30.04 2.71 -3.48
N GLY A 469 29.02 3.30 -4.12
CA GLY A 469 28.16 2.63 -5.10
C GLY A 469 27.24 1.53 -4.53
N LYS A 470 27.22 1.31 -3.23
CA LYS A 470 26.51 0.17 -2.61
C LYS A 470 25.64 0.55 -1.44
N SER A 471 26.17 1.30 -0.48
CA SER A 471 25.40 1.76 0.69
C SER A 471 24.63 3.02 0.36
N TYR A 472 23.50 3.23 1.02
CA TYR A 472 22.61 4.34 0.76
C TYR A 472 22.29 5.07 2.05
N LEU A 473 22.36 6.38 2.02
CA LEU A 473 21.97 7.27 3.11
C LEU A 473 20.93 8.27 2.60
N LYS A 474 19.88 8.45 3.35
CA LYS A 474 18.83 9.41 3.09
C LYS A 474 18.57 10.24 4.35
N ALA A 475 18.52 11.54 4.20
CA ALA A 475 18.08 12.47 5.23
C ALA A 475 16.95 13.34 4.68
N GLU A 476 15.97 13.59 5.47
CA GLU A 476 14.77 14.32 5.07
C GLU A 476 14.29 15.24 6.17
N MET A 477 13.90 16.43 5.78
CA MET A 477 13.29 17.44 6.64
C MET A 477 12.00 17.95 5.99
N ASN A 478 10.94 18.04 6.77
CA ASN A 478 9.62 18.44 6.35
C ASN A 478 9.08 19.53 7.27
N PHE A 479 8.29 20.42 6.68
CA PHE A 479 7.54 21.44 7.39
C PHE A 479 6.07 21.38 6.96
N ASP A 480 5.16 21.39 7.92
CA ASP A 480 3.72 21.49 7.69
C ASP A 480 3.16 22.75 8.33
N HIS A 481 2.30 23.41 7.57
CA HIS A 481 1.33 24.38 8.07
C HIS A 481 -0.07 23.81 7.83
N TYR A 482 -0.76 23.48 8.91
CA TYR A 482 -2.08 22.87 8.92
C TYR A 482 -3.09 23.80 9.54
N ARG A 483 -4.20 24.05 8.84
CA ARG A 483 -5.31 24.86 9.32
C ARG A 483 -6.60 24.05 9.19
N LEU A 484 -7.29 23.87 10.31
CA LEU A 484 -8.63 23.31 10.40
C LEU A 484 -9.60 24.47 10.64
N GLY A 485 -10.74 24.48 9.94
CA GLY A 485 -11.86 25.39 10.19
C GLY A 485 -13.16 24.58 10.25
N TYR A 486 -13.96 24.83 11.24
CA TYR A 486 -15.32 24.34 11.37
C TYR A 486 -16.26 25.53 11.51
N ASP A 487 -17.24 25.66 10.63
CA ASP A 487 -18.29 26.68 10.65
C ASP A 487 -19.63 25.96 10.74
N ASP A 488 -20.40 26.20 11.78
CA ASP A 488 -21.78 25.76 11.93
C ASP A 488 -22.73 26.93 11.65
N HIS A 489 -23.46 26.84 10.56
CA HIS A 489 -24.32 27.92 10.09
C HIS A 489 -25.61 28.04 10.92
N LEU A 490 -26.09 26.94 11.54
CA LEU A 490 -27.29 26.94 12.38
C LEU A 490 -26.99 27.39 13.80
N ALA A 491 -25.93 26.84 14.39
CA ALA A 491 -25.51 27.21 15.76
C ALA A 491 -24.71 28.52 15.82
N GLY A 492 -24.24 29.04 14.67
CA GLY A 492 -23.37 30.21 14.60
C GLY A 492 -21.98 29.97 15.20
N ALA A 493 -21.60 28.72 15.42
CA ALA A 493 -20.33 28.35 16.03
C ALA A 493 -19.23 28.30 15.00
N ARG A 494 -18.06 28.85 15.36
CA ARG A 494 -16.86 28.82 14.53
C ARG A 494 -15.67 28.36 15.34
N ILE A 495 -14.97 27.33 14.84
CA ILE A 495 -13.74 26.81 15.43
C ILE A 495 -12.64 26.92 14.38
N ALA A 496 -11.48 27.39 14.78
CA ALA A 496 -10.28 27.41 13.95
C ALA A 496 -9.10 26.89 14.75
N ASN A 497 -8.42 25.88 14.24
CA ASN A 497 -7.20 25.34 14.80
C ASN A 497 -6.07 25.46 13.77
N VAL A 498 -4.91 25.96 14.21
CA VAL A 498 -3.72 26.12 13.37
C VAL A 498 -2.55 25.40 14.03
N SER A 499 -1.92 24.50 13.31
CA SER A 499 -0.73 23.79 13.77
C SER A 499 0.40 23.94 12.78
N ASN A 500 1.61 24.16 13.29
CA ASN A 500 2.83 24.15 12.51
C ASN A 500 3.74 23.05 13.03
N GLY A 501 4.40 22.33 12.13
CA GLY A 501 5.27 21.25 12.52
C GLY A 501 6.53 21.14 11.68
N LEU A 502 7.65 20.91 12.33
CA LEU A 502 8.90 20.54 11.69
C LEU A 502 9.23 19.11 12.11
N TYR A 503 9.48 18.24 11.14
CA TYR A 503 9.78 16.84 11.38
C TYR A 503 10.71 16.28 10.31
N GLY A 504 11.25 15.09 10.53
CA GLY A 504 12.16 14.53 9.58
C GLY A 504 12.57 13.10 9.87
N SER A 505 13.39 12.56 8.99
CA SER A 505 13.89 11.20 9.10
C SER A 505 15.32 11.07 8.57
N VAL A 506 16.03 10.12 9.13
CA VAL A 506 17.30 9.63 8.59
C VAL A 506 17.18 8.13 8.41
N SER A 507 17.57 7.63 7.25
CA SER A 507 17.59 6.20 6.97
C SER A 507 18.86 5.81 6.23
N GLY A 508 19.36 4.60 6.51
CA GLY A 508 20.57 4.05 5.90
C GLY A 508 20.36 2.60 5.50
N TYR A 509 20.93 2.24 4.35
CA TYR A 509 20.95 0.88 3.83
C TYR A 509 22.40 0.42 3.63
N ILE A 510 22.74 -0.74 4.17
CA ILE A 510 24.07 -1.32 4.15
C ILE A 510 23.97 -2.75 3.62
N PRO A 511 24.37 -3.00 2.36
CA PRO A 511 24.40 -4.35 1.81
C PRO A 511 25.68 -5.07 2.26
N PHE A 512 25.55 -6.24 2.85
CA PHE A 512 26.67 -7.12 3.17
C PHE A 512 26.99 -8.07 2.00
N ASN A 513 25.95 -8.56 1.31
CA ASN A 513 26.08 -9.43 0.14
C ASN A 513 24.81 -9.33 -0.71
N GLN A 514 24.91 -8.70 -1.86
CA GLN A 514 23.77 -8.49 -2.75
C GLN A 514 23.26 -9.80 -3.40
N GLU A 515 24.16 -10.72 -3.77
CA GLU A 515 23.78 -12.00 -4.37
C GLU A 515 22.98 -12.86 -3.37
N LYS A 516 23.39 -12.87 -2.11
CA LYS A 516 22.71 -13.58 -1.02
C LYS A 516 21.61 -12.74 -0.35
N GLN A 517 21.29 -11.56 -0.89
CA GLN A 517 20.29 -10.61 -0.38
C GLN A 517 20.47 -10.33 1.13
N ARG A 518 21.72 -10.18 1.59
CA ARG A 518 22.04 -9.83 2.97
C ARG A 518 22.25 -8.33 3.10
N TYR A 519 21.45 -7.72 3.97
CA TYR A 519 21.53 -6.27 4.21
C TYR A 519 20.97 -5.89 5.57
N LEU A 520 21.34 -4.70 6.00
CA LEU A 520 20.77 -3.99 7.12
C LEU A 520 20.16 -2.68 6.64
N ASN A 521 18.95 -2.39 7.08
CA ASN A 521 18.33 -1.09 6.90
C ASN A 521 17.99 -0.52 8.27
N LEU A 522 18.35 0.74 8.50
CA LEU A 522 18.13 1.47 9.74
C LEU A 522 17.36 2.73 9.43
N SER A 523 16.40 3.11 10.27
CA SER A 523 15.74 4.40 10.17
C SER A 523 15.40 4.97 11.54
N ALA A 524 15.51 6.28 11.66
CA ALA A 524 15.04 7.07 12.78
C ALA A 524 14.14 8.18 12.24
N ILE A 525 12.94 8.30 12.80
CA ILE A 525 11.91 9.21 12.31
C ILE A 525 11.35 9.97 13.51
N TYR A 526 11.29 11.27 13.40
CA TYR A 526 10.44 12.12 14.23
C TYR A 526 9.33 12.68 13.36
N THR A 527 8.09 12.49 13.76
CA THR A 527 6.91 12.98 13.04
C THR A 527 5.77 13.26 14.01
N PHE A 528 4.70 13.83 13.48
CA PHE A 528 3.46 14.01 14.21
C PHE A 528 2.28 13.60 13.34
N SER A 529 1.15 13.31 13.98
CA SER A 529 -0.09 12.94 13.33
C SER A 529 -1.18 13.90 13.78
N TYR A 530 -1.89 14.46 12.82
CA TYR A 530 -3.09 15.24 13.13
C TYR A 530 -4.22 14.28 13.53
N PRO A 531 -5.00 14.60 14.59
CA PRO A 531 -6.23 13.88 14.88
C PRO A 531 -7.15 13.82 13.66
N ASN A 532 -7.98 12.79 13.61
CA ASN A 532 -9.01 12.73 12.57
C ASN A 532 -9.85 14.01 12.64
N TYR A 533 -10.02 14.70 11.50
CA TYR A 533 -10.73 15.98 11.48
C TYR A 533 -12.19 15.86 11.96
N GLY A 534 -12.85 14.69 11.77
CA GLY A 534 -14.18 14.43 12.33
C GLY A 534 -14.24 14.45 13.86
N TYR A 535 -13.11 14.25 14.54
CA TYR A 535 -13.04 14.32 16.01
C TYR A 535 -13.15 15.73 16.56
N TYR A 536 -12.92 16.75 15.75
CA TYR A 536 -13.08 18.16 16.17
C TYR A 536 -14.53 18.66 16.09
N SER A 537 -15.43 17.93 15.43
CA SER A 537 -16.82 18.33 15.27
C SER A 537 -17.56 18.33 16.61
N PRO A 538 -18.15 19.42 17.05
CA PRO A 538 -18.92 19.48 18.31
C PRO A 538 -20.30 18.85 18.20
N VAL A 539 -20.69 18.35 17.03
CA VAL A 539 -22.01 17.75 16.78
C VAL A 539 -22.23 16.55 17.69
N VAL A 540 -23.39 16.53 18.35
CA VAL A 540 -23.84 15.42 19.20
C VAL A 540 -24.63 14.45 18.36
N VAL A 541 -24.24 13.16 18.38
CA VAL A 541 -24.91 12.09 17.68
C VAL A 541 -25.35 11.01 18.67
N TYR A 542 -26.64 10.85 18.86
CA TYR A 542 -27.19 9.85 19.76
C TYR A 542 -27.15 8.46 19.14
N GLN A 543 -26.63 7.47 19.86
CA GLN A 543 -26.73 6.05 19.49
C GLN A 543 -28.03 5.42 20.04
N ASN A 544 -28.45 5.89 21.20
CA ASN A 544 -29.73 5.59 21.84
C ASN A 544 -30.03 6.67 22.90
N ASP A 545 -31.12 6.51 23.66
CA ASP A 545 -31.51 7.45 24.70
C ASP A 545 -30.52 7.58 25.89
N LYS A 546 -29.56 6.65 25.99
CA LYS A 546 -28.59 6.58 27.09
C LYS A 546 -27.14 6.76 26.63
N LEU A 547 -26.89 6.89 25.33
CA LEU A 547 -25.52 6.98 24.79
C LEU A 547 -25.47 7.92 23.59
N TYR A 548 -24.58 8.92 23.65
CA TYR A 548 -24.25 9.78 22.51
C TYR A 548 -22.75 9.94 22.28
N ASN A 549 -22.37 10.36 21.09
CA ASN A 549 -21.02 10.71 20.73
C ASN A 549 -20.90 12.22 20.54
N LYS A 550 -19.78 12.80 20.96
CA LYS A 550 -19.41 14.20 20.65
C LYS A 550 -17.93 14.27 20.31
N GLY A 551 -17.55 15.24 19.51
CA GLY A 551 -16.14 15.50 19.24
C GLY A 551 -15.51 16.41 20.29
N ASN A 552 -14.24 16.71 20.09
CA ASN A 552 -13.43 17.55 20.97
C ASN A 552 -12.61 18.56 20.13
N PRO A 553 -12.97 19.84 20.14
CA PRO A 553 -12.24 20.86 19.39
C PRO A 553 -10.84 21.18 19.92
N ASP A 554 -10.51 20.78 21.14
CA ASP A 554 -9.26 21.10 21.82
C ASP A 554 -8.19 20.00 21.69
N LEU A 555 -8.35 19.10 20.70
CA LEU A 555 -7.38 18.03 20.47
C LEU A 555 -6.05 18.58 19.95
N ASP A 556 -4.98 18.17 20.61
CA ASP A 556 -3.60 18.41 20.19
C ASP A 556 -3.09 17.33 19.22
N VAL A 557 -2.02 17.66 18.49
CA VAL A 557 -1.34 16.72 17.59
C VAL A 557 -0.59 15.64 18.39
N GLU A 558 -0.63 14.41 17.87
CA GLU A 558 0.21 13.33 18.39
C GLU A 558 1.65 13.48 17.89
N LYS A 559 2.64 13.27 18.76
CA LYS A 559 4.06 13.24 18.40
C LYS A 559 4.59 11.83 18.45
N LEU A 560 5.32 11.44 17.40
CA LEU A 560 5.84 10.08 17.23
C LEU A 560 7.35 10.10 17.01
N TYR A 561 8.05 9.29 17.78
CA TYR A 561 9.47 8.98 17.63
C TYR A 561 9.57 7.51 17.28
N ILE A 562 10.11 7.21 16.10
CA ILE A 562 10.14 5.84 15.56
C ILE A 562 11.57 5.48 15.25
N PHE A 563 11.99 4.29 15.67
CA PHE A 563 13.24 3.66 15.29
C PHE A 563 12.93 2.30 14.65
N GLU A 564 13.52 2.02 13.51
CA GLU A 564 13.34 0.77 12.79
C GLU A 564 14.67 0.17 12.38
N LEU A 565 14.77 -1.16 12.52
CA LEU A 565 15.88 -1.97 12.08
C LEU A 565 15.32 -3.12 11.25
N ALA A 566 15.72 -3.24 10.00
CA ALA A 566 15.34 -4.34 9.13
C ALA A 566 16.59 -5.10 8.67
N TYR A 567 16.68 -6.37 9.02
CA TYR A 567 17.78 -7.25 8.63
C TYR A 567 17.26 -8.35 7.70
N SER A 568 17.83 -8.44 6.51
CA SER A 568 17.64 -9.59 5.62
C SER A 568 18.83 -10.54 5.76
N ALA A 569 18.57 -11.75 6.25
CA ALA A 569 19.61 -12.76 6.44
C ALA A 569 19.95 -13.50 5.13
N ASN A 570 18.95 -13.66 4.25
CA ASN A 570 19.04 -14.36 2.97
C ASN A 570 17.72 -14.16 2.20
N PRO A 571 17.56 -14.70 0.95
CA PRO A 571 16.31 -14.59 0.18
C PRO A 571 15.06 -15.16 0.88
N HIS A 572 15.23 -15.96 1.93
CA HIS A 572 14.12 -16.64 2.60
C HIS A 572 13.68 -15.93 3.88
N LEU A 573 14.60 -15.32 4.65
CA LEU A 573 14.34 -14.79 5.99
C LEU A 573 14.66 -13.30 6.08
N SER A 574 13.70 -12.52 6.59
CA SER A 574 13.93 -11.16 7.07
C SER A 574 13.35 -10.96 8.46
N ILE A 575 14.00 -10.12 9.23
CA ILE A 575 13.67 -9.76 10.61
C ILE A 575 13.60 -8.24 10.66
N ASN A 576 12.45 -7.70 11.07
CA ASN A 576 12.28 -6.27 11.25
C ASN A 576 11.91 -6.01 12.71
N TYR A 577 12.63 -5.12 13.36
CA TYR A 577 12.32 -4.62 14.68
C TYR A 577 11.93 -3.16 14.58
N GLY A 578 10.86 -2.77 15.25
CA GLY A 578 10.39 -1.40 15.36
C GLY A 578 10.19 -1.01 16.82
N PHE A 579 10.61 0.18 17.17
CA PHE A 579 10.27 0.85 18.42
C PHE A 579 9.58 2.17 18.07
N SER A 580 8.45 2.45 18.71
CA SER A 580 7.81 3.77 18.62
C SER A 580 7.44 4.29 20.01
N HIS A 581 7.74 5.55 20.24
CA HIS A 581 7.27 6.33 21.38
C HIS A 581 6.29 7.36 20.87
N ARG A 582 5.09 7.37 21.42
CA ARG A 582 3.99 8.25 21.02
C ARG A 582 3.52 9.04 22.22
N THR A 583 3.41 10.36 22.07
CA THR A 583 2.88 11.25 23.09
C THR A 583 1.62 11.96 22.57
N ASN A 584 0.73 12.34 23.46
CA ASN A 584 -0.55 12.98 23.16
C ASN A 584 -1.41 12.14 22.18
N PHE A 585 -1.30 10.80 22.24
CA PHE A 585 -2.11 9.97 21.34
C PHE A 585 -3.61 10.14 21.65
N VAL A 586 -4.42 10.17 20.60
CA VAL A 586 -5.86 10.35 20.72
C VAL A 586 -6.54 9.00 20.91
N SER A 587 -7.38 8.91 21.93
CA SER A 587 -8.26 7.77 22.17
C SER A 587 -9.66 8.25 22.51
N VAL A 588 -10.66 7.39 22.25
CA VAL A 588 -12.04 7.70 22.58
C VAL A 588 -12.34 7.17 23.99
N PHE A 589 -12.74 8.05 24.86
CA PHE A 589 -13.17 7.72 26.21
C PHE A 589 -14.69 7.83 26.32
N MET A 590 -15.24 7.08 27.27
CA MET A 590 -16.65 7.18 27.61
C MET A 590 -16.77 7.80 28.99
N HIS A 591 -17.65 8.79 29.10
CA HIS A 591 -17.92 9.55 30.32
C HIS A 591 -19.39 9.45 30.65
N GLN A 592 -19.71 9.60 31.92
CA GLN A 592 -21.06 9.80 32.40
C GLN A 592 -21.46 11.26 32.17
N ASP A 593 -22.70 11.52 31.74
CA ASP A 593 -23.17 12.88 31.56
C ASP A 593 -23.33 13.59 32.92
N ALA A 594 -22.91 14.84 32.97
CA ALA A 594 -22.91 15.60 34.21
C ALA A 594 -24.33 15.99 34.68
N THR A 595 -25.30 16.02 33.76
CA THR A 595 -26.69 16.43 34.05
C THR A 595 -27.60 15.25 34.31
N ASP A 596 -27.39 14.11 33.62
CA ASP A 596 -28.12 12.86 33.80
C ASP A 596 -27.13 11.68 34.00
N PRO A 597 -26.95 11.21 35.25
CA PRO A 597 -26.04 10.09 35.53
C PRO A 597 -26.44 8.77 34.87
N THR A 598 -27.61 8.67 34.29
CA THR A 598 -28.03 7.46 33.52
C THR A 598 -27.62 7.51 32.06
N VAL A 599 -27.08 8.64 31.61
CA VAL A 599 -26.61 8.87 30.22
C VAL A 599 -25.10 8.87 30.17
N TYR A 600 -24.56 8.29 29.11
CA TYR A 600 -23.13 8.26 28.83
C TYR A 600 -22.82 8.93 27.51
N TYR A 601 -21.58 9.43 27.35
CA TYR A 601 -21.13 9.91 26.06
C TYR A 601 -19.70 9.48 25.77
N THR A 602 -19.38 9.33 24.49
CA THR A 602 -17.99 9.11 24.05
C THR A 602 -17.40 10.38 23.50
N CYS A 603 -16.13 10.64 23.86
CA CYS A 603 -15.39 11.81 23.44
C CYS A 603 -13.94 11.43 23.12
N PRO A 604 -13.37 11.89 22.00
CA PRO A 604 -11.93 11.74 21.73
C PRO A 604 -11.13 12.69 22.60
N GLU A 605 -10.04 12.20 23.19
CA GLU A 605 -9.17 12.96 24.08
C GLU A 605 -7.70 12.59 23.85
N ASN A 606 -6.79 13.49 24.20
CA ASN A 606 -5.37 13.20 24.23
C ASN A 606 -5.05 12.32 25.45
N ALA A 607 -4.73 11.06 25.20
CA ALA A 607 -4.75 9.99 26.20
C ALA A 607 -3.41 9.76 26.94
N GLY A 608 -2.36 10.55 26.66
CA GLY A 608 -1.06 10.41 27.32
C GLY A 608 0.03 9.86 26.41
N HIS A 609 0.79 8.83 26.85
CA HIS A 609 1.91 8.31 26.06
C HIS A 609 1.92 6.80 25.97
N GLU A 610 2.53 6.30 24.90
CA GLU A 610 2.60 4.87 24.61
C GLU A 610 3.95 4.50 23.99
N ASN A 611 4.54 3.40 24.47
CA ASN A 611 5.69 2.75 23.86
C ASN A 611 5.24 1.45 23.20
N VAL A 612 5.63 1.25 21.93
CA VAL A 612 5.32 0.03 21.20
C VAL A 612 6.61 -0.56 20.64
N HIS A 613 6.87 -1.81 20.97
CA HIS A 613 7.91 -2.64 20.40
C HIS A 613 7.25 -3.62 19.44
N SER A 614 7.73 -3.69 18.21
CA SER A 614 7.23 -4.63 17.20
C SER A 614 8.38 -5.48 16.65
N LEU A 615 8.12 -6.77 16.47
CA LEU A 615 9.03 -7.71 15.84
C LEU A 615 8.28 -8.41 14.70
N VAL A 616 8.82 -8.31 13.48
CA VAL A 616 8.26 -8.97 12.30
C VAL A 616 9.26 -9.97 11.76
N LEU A 617 8.85 -11.22 11.69
CA LEU A 617 9.59 -12.29 11.03
C LEU A 617 8.87 -12.64 9.73
N SER A 618 9.56 -12.52 8.60
CA SER A 618 9.00 -12.95 7.31
C SER A 618 9.88 -14.07 6.75
N TYR A 619 9.24 -15.21 6.51
CA TYR A 619 9.92 -16.42 6.03
C TYR A 619 9.21 -16.96 4.79
N ARG A 620 9.99 -17.22 3.74
CA ARG A 620 9.51 -17.84 2.52
C ARG A 620 10.38 -19.05 2.18
N VAL A 621 9.74 -20.15 1.88
CA VAL A 621 10.43 -21.41 1.52
C VAL A 621 9.65 -22.16 0.45
N ASN A 622 10.37 -22.89 -0.36
CA ASN A 622 9.82 -23.87 -1.31
C ASN A 622 10.27 -25.27 -0.86
N PRO A 623 9.49 -25.95 0.03
CA PRO A 623 9.86 -27.27 0.54
C PRO A 623 10.05 -28.30 -0.56
N PHE A 624 9.26 -28.19 -1.63
CA PHE A 624 9.31 -28.98 -2.84
C PHE A 624 9.18 -28.09 -4.08
N ARG A 625 9.56 -28.61 -5.24
CA ARG A 625 9.48 -27.85 -6.53
C ARG A 625 8.10 -27.28 -6.84
N ILE A 626 7.04 -27.92 -6.35
CA ILE A 626 5.65 -27.54 -6.61
C ILE A 626 5.04 -26.72 -5.47
N TRP A 627 5.75 -26.51 -4.35
CA TRP A 627 5.14 -25.97 -3.15
C TRP A 627 5.89 -24.75 -2.63
N THR A 628 5.19 -23.63 -2.53
CA THR A 628 5.68 -22.37 -1.95
C THR A 628 4.92 -22.07 -0.67
N VAL A 629 5.65 -21.78 0.39
CA VAL A 629 5.10 -21.32 1.68
C VAL A 629 5.68 -19.96 2.00
N ASN A 630 4.81 -18.99 2.27
CA ASN A 630 5.16 -17.65 2.72
C ASN A 630 4.50 -17.41 4.09
N ALA A 631 5.30 -17.18 5.12
CA ALA A 631 4.84 -16.97 6.48
C ALA A 631 5.31 -15.62 7.02
N MET A 632 4.44 -14.95 7.77
CA MET A 632 4.73 -13.71 8.46
C MET A 632 4.23 -13.81 9.90
N LEU A 633 5.13 -13.58 10.85
CA LEU A 633 4.80 -13.44 12.27
C LEU A 633 5.08 -12.00 12.69
N VAL A 634 4.09 -11.34 13.25
CA VAL A 634 4.20 -10.01 13.85
C VAL A 634 3.91 -10.15 15.34
N GLY A 635 4.86 -9.78 16.18
CA GLY A 635 4.68 -9.66 17.62
C GLY A 635 4.74 -8.19 18.03
N GLU A 636 3.84 -7.74 18.88
CA GLU A 636 3.84 -6.41 19.44
C GLU A 636 3.77 -6.48 20.96
N TYR A 637 4.59 -5.66 21.61
CA TYR A 637 4.52 -5.38 23.04
C TYR A 637 4.29 -3.89 23.22
N ARG A 638 3.28 -3.56 23.97
CA ARG A 638 2.77 -2.21 24.17
C ARG A 638 2.75 -1.86 25.66
N ASN A 639 3.31 -0.71 25.98
CA ASN A 639 3.24 -0.11 27.30
C ASN A 639 2.52 1.23 27.18
N THR A 640 1.33 1.31 27.74
CA THR A 640 0.42 2.47 27.60
C THR A 640 0.19 3.13 28.95
N HIS A 641 0.30 4.44 28.96
CA HIS A 641 0.04 5.30 30.10
C HIS A 641 -1.00 6.35 29.72
N THR A 642 -2.15 6.26 30.33
CA THR A 642 -3.22 7.27 30.25
C THR A 642 -3.42 7.93 31.62
N PRO A 643 -4.15 9.03 31.73
CA PRO A 643 -4.50 9.60 33.03
C PRO A 643 -5.18 8.59 33.98
N ASN A 644 -6.01 7.72 33.43
CA ASN A 644 -6.86 6.81 34.18
C ASN A 644 -6.33 5.35 34.26
N GLU A 645 -5.45 4.94 33.35
CA GLU A 645 -5.01 3.56 33.27
C GLU A 645 -3.52 3.45 32.85
N ARG A 646 -2.82 2.50 33.48
CA ARG A 646 -1.49 2.04 33.00
C ARG A 646 -1.55 0.55 32.76
N PHE A 647 -1.16 0.13 31.58
CA PHE A 647 -1.15 -1.29 31.27
C PHE A 647 -0.06 -1.69 30.28
N ASN A 648 0.31 -2.96 30.35
CA ASN A 648 1.13 -3.64 29.35
C ASN A 648 0.26 -4.60 28.56
N ALA A 649 0.47 -4.68 27.27
CA ALA A 649 -0.22 -5.63 26.42
C ALA A 649 0.74 -6.24 25.40
N ALA A 650 0.67 -7.55 25.24
CA ALA A 650 1.34 -8.25 24.16
C ALA A 650 0.30 -8.83 23.22
N THR A 651 0.58 -8.80 21.92
CA THR A 651 -0.26 -9.43 20.91
C THR A 651 0.61 -10.00 19.80
N ALA A 652 0.06 -10.94 19.03
CA ALA A 652 0.75 -11.51 17.89
C ALA A 652 -0.20 -11.75 16.73
N PHE A 653 0.32 -11.65 15.52
CA PHE A 653 -0.36 -12.00 14.29
C PHE A 653 0.50 -12.96 13.48
N LEU A 654 -0.03 -14.12 13.13
CA LEU A 654 0.59 -15.09 12.25
C LEU A 654 -0.23 -15.18 10.96
N SER A 655 0.43 -15.08 9.82
CA SER A 655 -0.17 -15.31 8.50
C SER A 655 0.68 -16.31 7.74
N VAL A 656 0.06 -17.36 7.23
CA VAL A 656 0.72 -18.40 6.41
C VAL A 656 -0.06 -18.55 5.12
N HIS A 657 0.61 -18.30 4.00
CA HIS A 657 0.10 -18.55 2.66
C HIS A 657 0.88 -19.70 2.03
N SER A 658 0.17 -20.68 1.55
CA SER A 658 0.73 -21.89 0.96
C SER A 658 0.13 -22.12 -0.42
N TYR A 659 0.99 -22.32 -1.41
CA TYR A 659 0.62 -22.56 -2.81
C TYR A 659 1.29 -23.85 -3.30
N ALA A 660 0.49 -24.83 -3.69
CA ALA A 660 0.95 -26.08 -4.29
C ALA A 660 0.55 -26.11 -5.77
N ARG A 661 1.53 -26.07 -6.66
CA ARG A 661 1.34 -26.16 -8.11
C ARG A 661 1.28 -27.63 -8.51
N LEU A 662 0.10 -28.12 -8.87
CA LEU A 662 -0.11 -29.51 -9.25
C LEU A 662 0.35 -29.77 -10.68
N THR A 663 0.06 -28.84 -11.58
CA THR A 663 0.50 -28.84 -12.99
C THR A 663 1.02 -27.47 -13.39
N ASN A 664 1.40 -27.29 -14.65
CA ASN A 664 1.76 -25.96 -15.16
C ASN A 664 0.60 -24.97 -15.10
N ASN A 665 -0.64 -25.46 -15.06
CA ASN A 665 -1.85 -24.65 -15.20
C ASN A 665 -2.81 -24.75 -14.02
N THR A 666 -2.57 -25.63 -13.06
CA THR A 666 -3.46 -25.84 -11.91
C THR A 666 -2.71 -25.90 -10.60
N GLY A 667 -3.36 -25.50 -9.51
CA GLY A 667 -2.80 -25.62 -8.18
C GLY A 667 -3.83 -25.42 -7.07
N LEU A 668 -3.34 -25.64 -5.86
CA LEU A 668 -4.08 -25.47 -4.62
C LEU A 668 -3.48 -24.33 -3.83
N LYS A 669 -4.31 -23.71 -3.02
CA LYS A 669 -3.89 -22.67 -2.09
C LYS A 669 -4.53 -22.87 -0.71
N LEU A 670 -3.74 -22.55 0.30
CA LEU A 670 -4.16 -22.53 1.70
C LEU A 670 -3.72 -21.21 2.31
N ARG A 671 -4.57 -20.61 3.08
CA ARG A 671 -4.26 -19.43 3.89
C ARG A 671 -4.71 -19.69 5.32
N PHE A 672 -3.78 -19.54 6.24
CA PHE A 672 -4.05 -19.60 7.66
C PHE A 672 -3.64 -18.30 8.33
N GLU A 673 -4.50 -17.76 9.16
CA GLU A 673 -4.23 -16.58 9.98
C GLU A 673 -4.59 -16.85 11.43
N TYR A 674 -3.76 -16.33 12.31
CA TYR A 674 -4.03 -16.30 13.74
C TYR A 674 -3.73 -14.90 14.27
N LYS A 675 -4.68 -14.33 15.00
CA LYS A 675 -4.52 -13.09 15.75
C LYS A 675 -4.66 -13.43 17.23
N ALA A 676 -3.61 -13.19 18.01
CA ALA A 676 -3.67 -13.37 19.46
C ALA A 676 -4.64 -12.34 20.08
N PRO A 677 -5.12 -12.58 21.31
CA PRO A 677 -5.87 -11.58 22.04
C PRO A 677 -5.12 -10.26 22.11
N SER A 678 -5.83 -9.13 22.07
CA SER A 678 -5.23 -7.80 22.13
C SER A 678 -5.95 -6.90 23.14
N LYS A 679 -5.20 -5.98 23.76
CA LYS A 679 -5.72 -4.94 24.62
C LYS A 679 -5.24 -3.57 24.11
N SER A 680 -6.15 -2.62 24.05
CA SER A 680 -5.88 -1.19 23.87
C SER A 680 -6.65 -0.44 24.95
N VAL A 681 -6.56 0.88 24.98
CA VAL A 681 -7.32 1.70 25.93
C VAL A 681 -8.80 1.34 25.85
N ASN A 682 -9.39 0.96 26.98
CA ASN A 682 -10.81 0.59 27.12
C ASN A 682 -11.30 -0.60 26.28
N VAL A 683 -10.48 -1.23 25.42
CA VAL A 683 -10.92 -2.28 24.50
C VAL A 683 -10.05 -3.53 24.61
N LYS A 684 -10.68 -4.70 24.79
CA LYS A 684 -10.07 -6.02 24.69
C LYS A 684 -10.72 -6.78 23.54
N LYS A 685 -9.93 -7.48 22.73
CA LYS A 685 -10.41 -8.39 21.69
C LYS A 685 -9.92 -9.79 21.96
N SER A 686 -10.79 -10.78 21.83
CA SER A 686 -10.40 -12.19 21.91
C SER A 686 -9.52 -12.59 20.71
N GLY A 687 -8.76 -13.66 20.87
CA GLY A 687 -8.01 -14.24 19.76
C GLY A 687 -8.93 -14.73 18.64
N ASN A 688 -8.39 -14.73 17.43
CA ASN A 688 -9.08 -15.15 16.22
C ASN A 688 -8.17 -16.03 15.36
N TYR A 689 -8.73 -17.08 14.78
CA TYR A 689 -8.08 -17.83 13.71
C TYR A 689 -9.00 -17.94 12.49
N VAL A 690 -8.38 -18.01 11.32
CA VAL A 690 -9.07 -18.13 10.03
C VAL A 690 -8.28 -19.09 9.15
N LEU A 691 -8.96 -20.11 8.62
CA LEU A 691 -8.43 -20.99 7.58
C LEU A 691 -9.25 -20.81 6.31
N SER A 692 -8.59 -20.59 5.18
CA SER A 692 -9.19 -20.54 3.86
C SER A 692 -8.47 -21.50 2.93
N LEU A 693 -9.23 -22.17 2.07
CA LEU A 693 -8.75 -23.16 1.12
C LEU A 693 -9.23 -22.80 -0.28
N GLY A 694 -8.44 -23.11 -1.30
CA GLY A 694 -8.86 -22.86 -2.67
C GLY A 694 -8.06 -23.60 -3.71
N ALA A 695 -8.54 -23.51 -4.94
CA ALA A 695 -7.91 -24.03 -6.12
C ALA A 695 -7.92 -22.98 -7.23
N TYR A 696 -6.92 -23.02 -8.08
CA TYR A 696 -6.85 -22.19 -9.27
C TYR A 696 -6.50 -23.03 -10.50
N ALA A 697 -6.98 -22.57 -11.64
CA ALA A 697 -6.71 -23.21 -12.94
C ALA A 697 -6.61 -22.15 -14.03
N SER A 698 -5.78 -22.44 -15.04
CA SER A 698 -5.63 -21.61 -16.22
C SER A 698 -5.77 -22.46 -17.47
N PHE A 699 -6.57 -21.99 -18.42
CA PHE A 699 -6.90 -22.68 -19.67
C PHE A 699 -6.59 -21.80 -20.89
N CYS A 700 -6.73 -22.34 -22.09
CA CYS A 700 -6.57 -21.60 -23.34
C CYS A 700 -5.23 -20.84 -23.41
N LYS A 701 -4.11 -21.51 -23.13
CA LYS A 701 -2.76 -20.88 -23.10
C LYS A 701 -2.68 -19.69 -22.12
N ASN A 702 -3.30 -19.82 -20.96
CA ASN A 702 -3.38 -18.83 -19.89
C ASN A 702 -4.24 -17.59 -20.21
N HIS A 703 -5.11 -17.67 -21.23
CA HIS A 703 -6.09 -16.62 -21.48
C HIS A 703 -7.26 -16.67 -20.49
N LEU A 704 -7.75 -17.87 -20.15
CA LEU A 704 -8.85 -18.06 -19.21
C LEU A 704 -8.30 -18.51 -17.86
N ASN A 705 -8.50 -17.69 -16.81
CA ASN A 705 -8.10 -18.01 -15.45
C ASN A 705 -9.33 -18.18 -14.57
N MET A 706 -9.30 -19.21 -13.75
CA MET A 706 -10.36 -19.56 -12.80
C MET A 706 -9.75 -19.69 -11.40
N ASP A 707 -10.42 -19.15 -10.41
CA ASP A 707 -10.06 -19.25 -9.00
C ASP A 707 -11.30 -19.57 -8.17
N LEU A 708 -11.22 -20.60 -7.37
CA LEU A 708 -12.26 -20.99 -6.41
C LEU A 708 -11.67 -20.97 -5.00
N THR A 709 -12.32 -20.29 -4.07
CA THR A 709 -11.83 -20.15 -2.70
C THR A 709 -12.98 -20.28 -1.70
N GLY A 710 -12.84 -21.17 -0.74
CA GLY A 710 -13.60 -21.19 0.50
C GLY A 710 -12.91 -20.30 1.52
N TYR A 711 -13.37 -19.06 1.66
CA TYR A 711 -12.88 -18.14 2.67
C TYR A 711 -13.47 -18.49 4.02
N ARG A 712 -12.61 -18.46 5.08
CA ARG A 712 -13.02 -18.72 6.45
C ARG A 712 -13.69 -20.10 6.62
N ALA A 713 -13.15 -21.11 5.94
CA ALA A 713 -13.63 -22.50 6.04
C ALA A 713 -13.63 -23.00 7.50
N LEU A 714 -12.66 -22.53 8.29
CA LEU A 714 -12.64 -22.66 9.75
C LEU A 714 -12.29 -21.30 10.35
N CYS A 715 -13.11 -20.82 11.27
CA CYS A 715 -12.86 -19.59 12.02
C CYS A 715 -13.60 -19.60 13.35
N ASN A 716 -13.12 -18.83 14.32
CA ASN A 716 -13.86 -18.56 15.55
C ASN A 716 -14.45 -17.13 15.54
N LYS A 717 -15.48 -16.94 16.36
CA LYS A 717 -16.10 -15.61 16.54
C LYS A 717 -15.22 -14.75 17.43
N VAL A 718 -15.07 -13.48 17.04
CA VAL A 718 -14.36 -12.47 17.83
C VAL A 718 -15.32 -11.88 18.86
N VAL A 719 -14.90 -11.82 20.12
CA VAL A 719 -15.53 -11.07 21.17
C VAL A 719 -14.74 -9.80 21.40
N THR A 720 -15.40 -8.65 21.28
CA THR A 720 -14.83 -7.35 21.63
C THR A 720 -15.48 -6.90 22.92
N THR A 721 -14.66 -6.65 23.93
CA THR A 721 -15.08 -6.13 25.23
C THR A 721 -14.60 -4.69 25.34
N THR A 722 -15.52 -3.76 25.53
CA THR A 722 -15.22 -2.36 25.84
C THR A 722 -15.65 -2.11 27.28
N SER A 723 -14.80 -1.43 28.05
CA SER A 723 -15.09 -1.16 29.46
C SER A 723 -14.73 0.29 29.83
N GLY A 724 -15.49 0.86 30.75
CA GLY A 724 -15.28 2.16 31.36
C GLY A 724 -15.68 2.12 32.84
N ASP A 725 -15.73 3.28 33.47
CA ASP A 725 -16.10 3.38 34.89
C ASP A 725 -17.56 2.93 35.10
N GLY A 726 -17.73 1.85 35.83
CA GLY A 726 -19.04 1.31 36.19
C GLY A 726 -19.79 0.57 35.09
N TRP A 727 -19.19 0.29 33.93
CA TRP A 727 -19.84 -0.45 32.86
C TRP A 727 -18.87 -1.31 32.03
N ARG A 728 -19.40 -2.37 31.38
CA ARG A 728 -18.68 -3.25 30.45
C ARG A 728 -19.62 -3.68 29.32
N MET A 729 -19.19 -3.58 28.09
CA MET A 729 -19.93 -4.00 26.91
C MET A 729 -19.18 -5.14 26.20
N GLU A 730 -19.91 -6.22 25.92
CA GLU A 730 -19.41 -7.32 25.09
C GLU A 730 -20.15 -7.35 23.75
N ARG A 731 -19.41 -7.33 22.66
CA ARG A 731 -19.94 -7.38 21.29
C ARG A 731 -19.45 -8.64 20.59
N ARG A 732 -20.35 -9.36 19.94
CA ARG A 732 -20.09 -10.61 19.20
C ARG A 732 -20.81 -10.59 17.86
N ASN A 733 -20.10 -10.97 16.77
CA ASN A 733 -20.77 -11.16 15.47
C ASN A 733 -21.68 -12.39 15.51
N ARG A 734 -22.86 -12.28 14.91
CA ARG A 734 -23.91 -13.31 14.99
C ARG A 734 -23.86 -14.28 13.81
N TYR A 735 -23.54 -13.82 12.60
CA TYR A 735 -23.58 -14.63 11.39
C TYR A 735 -22.27 -15.31 11.07
N SER A 736 -22.37 -16.37 10.25
CA SER A 736 -21.20 -17.06 9.72
C SER A 736 -20.50 -16.20 8.69
N GLU A 737 -19.18 -16.19 8.75
CA GLU A 737 -18.35 -15.49 7.78
C GLU A 737 -17.81 -16.44 6.69
N PHE A 738 -18.22 -17.73 6.69
CA PHE A 738 -17.84 -18.67 5.63
C PHE A 738 -18.46 -18.26 4.30
N ARG A 739 -17.61 -18.09 3.29
CA ARG A 739 -18.02 -17.76 1.92
C ARG A 739 -17.28 -18.59 0.89
N ILE A 740 -18.00 -18.99 -0.13
CA ILE A 740 -17.43 -19.57 -1.34
C ILE A 740 -17.32 -18.44 -2.35
N ALA A 741 -16.12 -18.20 -2.85
CA ALA A 741 -15.86 -17.19 -3.87
C ALA A 741 -15.27 -17.85 -5.12
N TYR A 742 -15.69 -17.38 -6.28
CA TYR A 742 -15.09 -17.70 -7.54
C TYR A 742 -14.69 -16.43 -8.29
N ASN A 743 -13.62 -16.54 -9.05
CA ASN A 743 -13.16 -15.50 -9.96
C ASN A 743 -12.88 -16.15 -11.32
N LEU A 744 -13.45 -15.58 -12.36
CA LEU A 744 -13.24 -15.96 -13.75
C LEU A 744 -12.72 -14.76 -14.51
N SER A 745 -11.57 -14.87 -15.18
CA SER A 745 -11.04 -13.78 -15.99
C SER A 745 -10.52 -14.27 -17.33
N TRP A 746 -10.83 -13.52 -18.37
CA TRP A 746 -10.32 -13.71 -19.71
C TRP A 746 -9.33 -12.60 -20.05
N ASN A 747 -8.07 -12.96 -20.30
CA ASN A 747 -7.00 -12.07 -20.69
C ASN A 747 -6.78 -12.12 -22.19
N PHE A 748 -6.62 -10.98 -22.85
CA PHE A 748 -6.32 -10.90 -24.27
C PHE A 748 -5.14 -9.96 -24.55
N ASN A 749 -4.42 -10.26 -25.61
CA ASN A 749 -3.30 -9.47 -26.10
C ASN A 749 -3.41 -9.35 -27.63
N PHE A 750 -3.68 -8.14 -28.11
CA PHE A 750 -3.72 -7.79 -29.53
C PHE A 750 -2.51 -6.93 -29.91
N GLY A 751 -1.30 -7.35 -29.53
CA GLY A 751 -0.05 -6.71 -29.95
C GLY A 751 0.45 -7.36 -31.24
N LYS A 752 0.61 -6.58 -32.33
CA LYS A 752 1.51 -6.98 -33.42
C LYS A 752 2.94 -6.82 -32.88
N LYS A 753 3.80 -7.84 -33.06
CA LYS A 753 5.25 -7.63 -33.04
C LYS A 753 5.56 -6.64 -34.16
N ILE A 754 5.59 -5.35 -33.83
CA ILE A 754 6.01 -4.33 -34.79
C ILE A 754 7.55 -4.37 -34.77
N ASN A 755 8.13 -4.99 -35.78
CA ASN A 755 9.53 -4.79 -36.14
C ASN A 755 9.69 -3.34 -36.55
N GLY A 756 10.09 -2.45 -35.67
CA GLY A 756 10.35 -1.08 -36.00
C GLY A 756 10.28 -0.13 -34.82
N ARG A 757 11.41 0.48 -34.51
CA ARG A 757 11.68 1.57 -33.58
C ARG A 757 10.93 1.50 -32.23
N ARG A 758 11.60 0.92 -31.26
CA ARG A 758 11.22 1.01 -29.84
C ARG A 758 10.96 2.44 -29.45
N VAL A 759 9.77 2.72 -28.96
CA VAL A 759 9.56 3.83 -28.07
C VAL A 759 10.18 3.42 -26.72
N GLU A 760 11.22 4.13 -26.33
CA GLU A 760 11.81 3.93 -24.99
C GLU A 760 10.69 4.12 -23.96
N SER A 761 10.45 3.10 -23.17
CA SER A 761 9.51 3.22 -22.05
C SER A 761 10.12 4.17 -21.04
N VAL A 762 9.51 5.33 -20.88
CA VAL A 762 9.87 6.22 -19.79
C VAL A 762 9.31 5.61 -18.52
N SER A 763 10.11 4.82 -17.81
CA SER A 763 9.77 4.55 -16.44
C SER A 763 9.97 5.84 -15.66
N THR A 764 8.98 6.25 -14.91
CA THR A 764 9.07 7.36 -13.96
C THR A 764 9.82 6.98 -12.68
N SER A 765 10.16 5.71 -12.48
CA SER A 765 11.28 5.39 -11.61
C SER A 765 12.49 6.10 -12.20
N ALA A 766 13.10 7.01 -11.45
CA ALA A 766 14.43 7.51 -11.78
C ALA A 766 15.21 6.31 -12.32
N LYS A 767 15.80 6.45 -13.52
CA LYS A 767 16.73 5.42 -14.02
C LYS A 767 17.57 5.06 -12.84
N GLU A 768 17.38 3.85 -12.33
CA GLU A 768 18.25 3.37 -11.27
C GLU A 768 19.64 3.60 -11.82
N ARG A 769 20.38 4.48 -11.17
CA ARG A 769 21.76 4.69 -11.57
C ARG A 769 22.35 3.30 -11.62
N PRO A 770 23.02 2.90 -12.71
CA PRO A 770 23.72 1.64 -12.70
C PRO A 770 24.49 1.61 -11.39
N THR A 771 24.18 0.67 -10.54
CA THR A 771 24.94 0.47 -9.31
C THR A 771 26.33 0.08 -9.75
N LEU A 772 27.24 1.02 -9.66
CA LEU A 772 28.67 0.75 -9.70
C LEU A 772 29.06 -0.11 -8.53
#